data_ceeeddb9ef9663bce65734b9b18709c0
#
_entry.id   ceeeddb9ef9663bce65734b9b18709c0
#
_cell.length_a   1.000
_cell.length_b   1.000
_cell.length_c   1.000
_cell.angle_alpha   90.00
_cell.angle_beta   90.00
_cell.angle_gamma   90.00
#
_symmetry.space_group_name_H-M   'P 1'
#
loop_
_entity.id
_entity.type
_entity.pdbx_description
1 polymer ?
#
loop_
_entity_poly.entity_id
_entity_poly.type
_entity_poly.pdbx_seq_one_letter_code
_entity_poly.pdbx_strand_id
1 'polypeptide(L)'
;MKLTRILTKKLTSFWLMSLVGVAFICFLTAMVSFVQLTYTFQQQKVTELEELIEQQSSRPERWGFQEWLPPLLNSYRARAFSLYQGDKLIFEYQPETTAKGGVQYKSQLAEGKLAMQLTMPQPFAKSDIGWYGMLIIFIGCVAVFLFVRFGFRWFSTELNGIEHLAQRSSLILSGQHDKALAERGQGKPRLINRALTHLLLELDDAHKERARFDQFIRSNTFLDSETGIGNNLFLKNRLDALSGSSGMITPGVLYLFEMEDLELLGRELAEHEVDEFLLQLIGVVNQILADKANSIFSRRSYNQFAVVVPQISQAEADQLAAKLLRLSLNQLNSFVTLPDDFIHLGGAYFKVGDDKDALVEEAELALRSAQFQGGSSWFMYDKGAVDGDLSKGSVRWRSFIENVLVSRRVFLFSQPVVDSDSNAHHQEVTCRLRDTQGNLVRATLFLPMAIKCGLTPQIERQVIEMVMFDVLPKHKDNSLKFSINLSLDTLLSRAFVRWLKTTLLEYRHLAPRLIFEVNEDILVNHQQQLKDPLDMINKMGASICVDRVGQQVVSTEYMHHYPISLIKLHRSIVNQIHLRAENQLFVRSLIAGIFRTDVQVCAEGVEVFQEWQTLQILGVSAGQGSFFSEPIEEV
;
A
#
# COMPACT_ATOMS: atom_id res chain seq x y z
N MET A 1 0.81 -0.32 16.82
CA MET A 1 2.11 -1.00 17.00
C MET A 1 2.86 -0.67 18.29
N LYS A 2 3.05 0.59 18.70
CA LYS A 2 3.71 0.90 19.99
C LYS A 2 2.95 0.36 21.22
N LEU A 3 1.63 0.33 21.17
CA LEU A 3 0.78 -0.05 22.31
C LEU A 3 0.86 -1.56 22.62
N THR A 4 0.79 -2.43 21.61
CA THR A 4 0.89 -3.89 21.78
C THR A 4 2.24 -4.30 22.34
N ARG A 5 3.34 -3.74 21.79
CA ARG A 5 4.70 -3.99 22.28
C ARG A 5 4.94 -3.50 23.72
N ILE A 6 4.32 -2.38 24.08
CA ILE A 6 4.37 -1.85 25.45
C ILE A 6 3.56 -2.76 26.38
N LEU A 7 2.39 -3.23 25.94
CA LEU A 7 1.53 -4.12 26.73
C LEU A 7 2.21 -5.47 26.99
N THR A 8 2.78 -6.11 25.96
CA THR A 8 3.54 -7.36 26.08
C THR A 8 4.71 -7.20 27.04
N LYS A 9 5.47 -6.11 26.93
CA LYS A 9 6.60 -5.84 27.84
C LYS A 9 6.14 -5.60 29.28
N LYS A 10 5.04 -4.89 29.50
CA LYS A 10 4.46 -4.69 30.84
C LYS A 10 3.92 -6.00 31.41
N LEU A 11 3.27 -6.83 30.61
CA LEU A 11 2.70 -8.11 31.03
C LEU A 11 3.80 -9.12 31.41
N THR A 12 4.87 -9.21 30.62
CA THR A 12 6.04 -10.06 30.94
C THR A 12 6.75 -9.58 32.20
N SER A 13 6.90 -8.27 32.39
CA SER A 13 7.50 -7.69 33.58
C SER A 13 6.63 -7.94 34.81
N PHE A 14 5.31 -7.75 34.73
CA PHE A 14 4.37 -8.03 35.80
C PHE A 14 4.37 -9.51 36.20
N TRP A 15 4.34 -10.43 35.19
CA TRP A 15 4.39 -11.87 35.44
C TRP A 15 5.68 -12.29 36.14
N LEU A 16 6.84 -11.76 35.67
CA LEU A 16 8.13 -12.03 36.31
C LEU A 16 8.15 -11.52 37.75
N MET A 17 7.68 -10.28 37.97
CA MET A 17 7.63 -9.67 39.30
C MET A 17 6.70 -10.43 40.24
N SER A 18 5.54 -10.90 39.75
CA SER A 18 4.60 -11.72 40.52
C SER A 18 5.19 -13.07 40.92
N LEU A 19 5.84 -13.75 39.97
CA LEU A 19 6.44 -15.06 40.21
C LEU A 19 7.63 -15.00 41.20
N VAL A 20 8.47 -13.98 41.07
CA VAL A 20 9.57 -13.70 42.02
C VAL A 20 9.00 -13.31 43.37
N GLY A 21 7.92 -12.50 43.40
CA GLY A 21 7.22 -12.14 44.65
C GLY A 21 6.65 -13.34 45.37
N VAL A 22 5.95 -14.24 44.68
CA VAL A 22 5.41 -15.49 45.25
C VAL A 22 6.54 -16.39 45.76
N ALA A 23 7.60 -16.58 44.96
CA ALA A 23 8.76 -17.37 45.37
C ALA A 23 9.43 -16.78 46.64
N PHE A 24 9.55 -15.46 46.72
CA PHE A 24 10.07 -14.76 47.90
C PHE A 24 9.18 -14.95 49.13
N ILE A 25 7.85 -14.83 49.01
CA ILE A 25 6.89 -15.04 50.10
C ILE A 25 6.97 -16.50 50.58
N CYS A 26 6.99 -17.48 49.65
CA CYS A 26 7.13 -18.89 50.02
C CYS A 26 8.47 -19.17 50.74
N PHE A 27 9.57 -18.56 50.26
CA PHE A 27 10.86 -18.67 50.94
C PHE A 27 10.82 -18.06 52.36
N LEU A 28 10.25 -16.88 52.49
CA LEU A 28 10.12 -16.19 53.78
C LEU A 28 9.25 -16.98 54.76
N THR A 29 8.11 -17.50 54.30
CA THR A 29 7.22 -18.33 55.15
C THR A 29 7.89 -19.64 55.55
N ALA A 30 8.60 -20.31 54.62
CA ALA A 30 9.37 -21.51 54.94
C ALA A 30 10.50 -21.22 55.97
N MET A 31 11.18 -20.09 55.80
CA MET A 31 12.22 -19.66 56.75
C MET A 31 11.66 -19.37 58.14
N VAL A 32 10.56 -18.62 58.22
CA VAL A 32 9.88 -18.32 59.50
C VAL A 32 9.39 -19.62 60.18
N SER A 33 8.75 -20.50 59.40
CA SER A 33 8.27 -21.79 59.88
C SER A 33 9.43 -22.69 60.37
N PHE A 34 10.55 -22.71 59.64
CA PHE A 34 11.74 -23.45 60.06
C PHE A 34 12.34 -22.89 61.35
N VAL A 35 12.41 -21.56 61.48
CA VAL A 35 12.85 -20.89 62.70
C VAL A 35 11.95 -21.28 63.87
N GLN A 36 10.64 -21.19 63.70
CA GLN A 36 9.67 -21.53 64.74
C GLN A 36 9.76 -23.01 65.15
N LEU A 37 9.89 -23.91 64.16
CA LEU A 37 10.03 -25.34 64.42
C LEU A 37 11.28 -25.66 65.27
N THR A 38 12.42 -25.03 64.95
CA THR A 38 13.67 -25.23 65.70
C THR A 38 13.60 -24.69 67.10
N TYR A 39 12.94 -23.55 67.30
CA TYR A 39 12.68 -23.05 68.65
C TYR A 39 11.74 -23.99 69.47
N THR A 40 10.66 -24.47 68.85
CA THR A 40 9.73 -25.40 69.48
C THR A 40 10.43 -26.71 69.83
N PHE A 41 11.26 -27.27 68.94
CA PHE A 41 12.03 -28.47 69.20
C PHE A 41 13.05 -28.29 70.32
N GLN A 42 13.69 -27.14 70.41
CA GLN A 42 14.60 -26.84 71.52
C GLN A 42 13.85 -26.68 72.86
N GLN A 43 12.70 -26.04 72.81
CA GLN A 43 11.84 -25.89 74.00
C GLN A 43 11.34 -27.27 74.52
N GLN A 44 10.96 -28.16 73.56
CA GLN A 44 10.55 -29.52 73.91
C GLN A 44 11.69 -30.30 74.58
N LYS A 45 12.94 -30.17 74.10
CA LYS A 45 14.12 -30.79 74.74
C LYS A 45 14.38 -30.23 76.14
N VAL A 46 14.11 -28.94 76.37
CA VAL A 46 14.24 -28.34 77.69
C VAL A 46 13.19 -28.93 78.61
N THR A 47 11.93 -29.08 78.19
CA THR A 47 10.85 -29.68 78.98
C THR A 47 11.16 -31.15 79.29
N GLU A 48 11.64 -31.94 78.36
CA GLU A 48 12.09 -33.32 78.59
C GLU A 48 13.21 -33.40 79.67
N LEU A 49 14.17 -32.46 79.57
CA LEU A 49 15.24 -32.35 80.55
C LEU A 49 14.70 -31.99 81.96
N GLU A 50 13.74 -31.07 82.00
CA GLU A 50 13.04 -30.69 83.27
C GLU A 50 12.35 -31.89 83.93
N GLU A 51 11.57 -32.64 83.12
CA GLU A 51 10.88 -33.83 83.59
C GLU A 51 11.85 -34.90 84.10
N LEU A 52 12.96 -35.11 83.40
CA LEU A 52 13.99 -36.06 83.82
C LEU A 52 14.65 -35.65 85.18
N ILE A 53 14.96 -34.36 85.32
CA ILE A 53 15.54 -33.83 86.57
C ILE A 53 14.54 -33.94 87.74
N GLU A 54 13.26 -33.63 87.46
CA GLU A 54 12.21 -33.73 88.50
C GLU A 54 11.95 -35.17 88.92
N GLN A 55 11.87 -36.09 87.93
CA GLN A 55 11.67 -37.52 88.24
C GLN A 55 12.84 -38.11 89.02
N GLN A 56 14.07 -37.68 88.73
CA GLN A 56 15.25 -38.20 89.39
C GLN A 56 15.44 -37.53 90.80
N SER A 57 15.05 -36.28 90.94
CA SER A 57 15.09 -35.58 92.20
C SER A 57 14.07 -36.12 93.27
N SER A 58 13.01 -36.81 92.82
CA SER A 58 11.96 -37.40 93.62
C SER A 58 12.34 -38.80 94.16
N ARG A 59 13.44 -39.41 93.76
CA ARG A 59 13.93 -40.72 94.21
C ARG A 59 14.93 -40.58 95.38
N PRO A 60 14.73 -41.18 96.57
CA PRO A 60 15.58 -40.96 97.72
C PRO A 60 16.91 -41.72 97.71
N GLU A 61 17.34 -42.39 96.67
CA GLU A 61 18.54 -43.24 96.68
C GLU A 61 19.73 -42.66 95.91
N ARG A 62 20.74 -42.25 96.62
CA ARG A 62 22.20 -42.39 96.51
C ARG A 62 22.95 -41.83 95.26
N TRP A 63 22.38 -41.17 94.33
CA TRP A 63 23.21 -40.57 93.24
C TRP A 63 23.21 -39.08 93.36
N GLY A 64 24.35 -38.46 93.76
CA GLY A 64 24.50 -37.00 93.76
C GLY A 64 24.42 -36.42 92.38
N PHE A 65 23.82 -35.23 92.29
CA PHE A 65 23.73 -34.48 91.01
C PHE A 65 25.07 -34.40 90.21
N GLN A 66 26.22 -34.56 90.88
CA GLN A 66 27.54 -34.49 90.34
C GLN A 66 27.93 -35.68 89.43
N GLU A 67 27.28 -36.84 89.53
CA GLU A 67 27.67 -38.06 88.82
C GLU A 67 26.84 -38.25 87.54
N TRP A 68 25.53 -38.01 87.56
CA TRP A 68 24.68 -38.31 86.40
C TRP A 68 24.29 -37.08 85.56
N LEU A 69 24.26 -35.84 86.14
CA LEU A 69 23.79 -34.65 85.48
C LEU A 69 24.79 -34.13 84.46
N PRO A 70 26.13 -34.12 84.62
CA PRO A 70 27.05 -33.66 83.64
C PRO A 70 26.99 -34.44 82.29
N PRO A 71 26.98 -35.80 82.26
CA PRO A 71 26.81 -36.54 81.03
C PRO A 71 25.49 -36.22 80.31
N LEU A 72 24.41 -36.05 81.07
CA LEU A 72 23.10 -35.70 80.48
C LEU A 72 23.12 -34.30 79.87
N LEU A 73 23.60 -33.29 80.63
CA LEU A 73 23.74 -31.92 80.10
C LEU A 73 24.62 -31.82 78.90
N ASN A 74 25.68 -32.61 78.84
CA ASN A 74 26.54 -32.71 77.61
C ASN A 74 25.78 -33.31 76.45
N SER A 75 24.97 -34.38 76.67
CA SER A 75 24.10 -34.97 75.68
C SER A 75 23.09 -33.96 75.08
N TYR A 76 22.53 -33.12 75.96
CA TYR A 76 21.63 -32.03 75.52
C TYR A 76 22.39 -30.80 75.00
N ARG A 77 23.74 -30.82 74.96
CA ARG A 77 24.59 -29.71 74.56
C ARG A 77 24.37 -28.41 75.32
N ALA A 78 24.07 -28.55 76.60
CA ALA A 78 23.92 -27.38 77.48
C ALA A 78 25.23 -26.62 77.60
N ARG A 79 25.19 -25.30 77.48
CA ARG A 79 26.35 -24.40 77.61
C ARG A 79 26.62 -23.96 79.04
N ALA A 80 25.59 -23.82 79.81
CA ALA A 80 25.67 -23.56 81.24
C ALA A 80 24.41 -24.10 81.89
N PHE A 81 24.54 -24.65 83.09
CA PHE A 81 23.41 -25.12 83.90
C PHE A 81 23.69 -24.81 85.37
N SER A 82 22.70 -24.23 86.05
CA SER A 82 22.80 -23.93 87.42
C SER A 82 21.49 -24.36 88.15
N LEU A 83 21.59 -25.12 89.24
CA LEU A 83 20.47 -25.58 89.99
C LEU A 83 20.53 -24.98 91.42
N TYR A 84 19.45 -24.34 91.84
CA TYR A 84 19.32 -23.65 93.13
C TYR A 84 18.24 -24.30 93.97
N GLN A 85 18.44 -24.31 95.30
CA GLN A 85 17.42 -24.65 96.29
C GLN A 85 17.21 -23.41 97.17
N GLY A 86 16.13 -22.70 96.95
CA GLY A 86 16.01 -21.36 97.48
C GLY A 86 17.12 -20.46 96.95
N ASP A 87 17.88 -19.76 97.81
CA ASP A 87 19.01 -18.93 97.39
C ASP A 87 20.37 -19.65 97.33
N LYS A 88 20.40 -20.95 97.63
CA LYS A 88 21.65 -21.72 97.68
C LYS A 88 21.88 -22.47 96.39
N LEU A 89 23.04 -22.23 95.72
CA LEU A 89 23.50 -22.97 94.54
C LEU A 89 23.84 -24.41 95.00
N ILE A 90 23.18 -25.43 94.42
CA ILE A 90 23.42 -26.86 94.67
C ILE A 90 24.37 -27.47 93.66
N PHE A 91 24.20 -27.09 92.41
CA PHE A 91 24.98 -27.67 91.32
C PHE A 91 25.20 -26.63 90.22
N GLU A 92 26.44 -26.55 89.66
CA GLU A 92 26.81 -25.72 88.54
C GLU A 92 27.58 -26.55 87.52
N TYR A 93 27.19 -26.39 86.26
CA TYR A 93 27.87 -27.02 85.13
C TYR A 93 28.23 -25.96 84.13
N GLN A 94 29.53 -25.82 83.86
CA GLN A 94 30.09 -24.99 82.82
C GLN A 94 31.18 -25.79 82.13
N PRO A 95 30.95 -26.24 80.82
CA PRO A 95 31.99 -26.91 80.07
C PRO A 95 33.09 -25.90 79.69
N GLU A 96 34.34 -26.38 79.60
CA GLU A 96 35.58 -25.55 79.34
C GLU A 96 35.54 -24.72 78.08
N THR A 97 34.61 -24.98 77.17
CA THR A 97 34.46 -24.26 75.87
C THR A 97 33.34 -23.22 75.97
N THR A 98 33.64 -22.07 76.60
CA THR A 98 32.67 -20.96 76.68
C THR A 98 32.60 -20.13 75.41
N ALA A 99 31.76 -20.50 74.42
CA ALA A 99 31.27 -19.58 73.44
C ALA A 99 30.18 -18.67 74.10
N LYS A 100 30.45 -17.37 74.23
CA LYS A 100 29.50 -16.37 74.74
C LYS A 100 28.24 -16.33 73.90
N GLY A 101 27.08 -16.45 74.45
CA GLY A 101 25.77 -16.30 73.82
C GLY A 101 24.96 -17.62 73.79
N GLY A 102 23.75 -17.59 74.24
CA GLY A 102 22.78 -18.70 74.24
C GLY A 102 21.40 -18.20 74.70
N VAL A 103 20.39 -19.03 74.55
CA VAL A 103 19.03 -18.78 75.02
C VAL A 103 18.98 -19.32 76.45
N GLN A 104 18.61 -18.47 77.42
CA GLN A 104 18.45 -18.85 78.79
C GLN A 104 17.02 -19.30 79.05
N TYR A 105 16.88 -20.49 79.61
CA TYR A 105 15.64 -21.06 80.13
C TYR A 105 15.68 -21.06 81.69
N LYS A 106 14.65 -20.56 82.34
CA LYS A 106 14.49 -20.55 83.73
C LYS A 106 13.20 -21.29 84.08
N SER A 107 13.31 -22.29 84.92
CA SER A 107 12.16 -23.09 85.33
C SER A 107 12.25 -23.39 86.84
N GLN A 108 11.07 -23.58 87.44
CA GLN A 108 10.95 -24.04 88.81
C GLN A 108 10.50 -25.49 88.81
N LEU A 109 11.27 -26.37 89.47
CA LEU A 109 11.09 -27.80 89.52
C LEU A 109 10.66 -28.21 90.92
N ALA A 110 10.02 -29.40 91.07
CA ALA A 110 9.61 -30.00 92.36
C ALA A 110 8.77 -29.02 93.22
N GLU A 111 7.62 -28.56 92.67
CA GLU A 111 6.69 -27.64 93.36
C GLU A 111 7.35 -26.37 93.94
N GLY A 112 8.36 -25.82 93.18
CA GLY A 112 9.04 -24.58 93.56
C GLY A 112 10.19 -24.73 94.56
N LYS A 113 10.58 -25.96 94.94
CA LYS A 113 11.72 -26.22 95.86
C LYS A 113 13.08 -26.09 95.14
N LEU A 114 13.12 -26.32 93.86
CA LEU A 114 14.32 -26.21 93.05
C LEU A 114 14.14 -25.20 91.88
N ALA A 115 15.11 -24.33 91.64
CA ALA A 115 15.12 -23.41 90.48
C ALA A 115 16.26 -23.79 89.55
N MET A 116 15.93 -24.02 88.34
CA MET A 116 16.87 -24.37 87.26
C MET A 116 17.13 -23.18 86.33
N GLN A 117 18.38 -22.91 86.00
CA GLN A 117 18.80 -22.03 84.90
C GLN A 117 19.62 -22.84 83.96
N LEU A 118 19.12 -22.95 82.69
CA LEU A 118 19.77 -23.67 81.60
C LEU A 118 20.07 -22.71 80.50
N THR A 119 21.29 -22.68 79.99
CA THR A 119 21.68 -21.92 78.80
C THR A 119 21.95 -22.90 77.66
N MET A 120 21.12 -22.85 76.63
CA MET A 120 21.25 -23.65 75.44
C MET A 120 21.90 -22.83 74.30
N PRO A 121 22.62 -23.45 73.39
CA PRO A 121 23.11 -22.73 72.19
C PRO A 121 21.95 -22.12 71.42
N GLN A 122 22.23 -20.98 70.67
CA GLN A 122 21.21 -20.45 69.78
C GLN A 122 20.86 -21.49 68.72
N PRO A 123 19.58 -21.68 68.33
CA PRO A 123 19.12 -22.74 67.45
C PRO A 123 19.69 -22.67 66.01
N PHE A 124 20.38 -21.58 65.71
CA PHE A 124 21.07 -21.37 64.41
C PHE A 124 22.58 -21.21 64.54
N ALA A 125 23.22 -21.76 65.56
CA ALA A 125 24.68 -21.76 65.60
C ALA A 125 25.24 -22.50 64.37
N LYS A 126 26.27 -21.93 63.73
CA LYS A 126 26.89 -22.48 62.51
C LYS A 126 27.29 -23.96 62.58
N SER A 127 27.43 -24.49 63.78
CA SER A 127 27.78 -25.89 64.03
C SER A 127 26.65 -26.89 63.79
N ASP A 128 25.38 -26.43 63.71
CA ASP A 128 24.22 -27.34 63.68
C ASP A 128 23.63 -27.56 62.31
N ILE A 129 23.93 -26.65 61.35
CA ILE A 129 23.56 -26.84 59.93
C ILE A 129 24.69 -27.60 59.26
N GLY A 130 24.56 -28.93 59.22
CA GLY A 130 25.50 -29.75 58.48
C GLY A 130 25.57 -29.40 57.01
N TRP A 131 26.69 -29.67 56.36
CA TRP A 131 26.91 -29.34 54.95
C TRP A 131 25.81 -29.91 54.03
N TYR A 132 25.17 -31.02 54.37
CA TYR A 132 23.98 -31.55 53.67
C TYR A 132 22.78 -30.64 53.70
N GLY A 133 22.53 -29.94 54.81
CA GLY A 133 21.46 -28.94 54.88
C GLY A 133 21.69 -27.75 53.98
N MET A 134 22.93 -27.24 53.93
CA MET A 134 23.34 -26.19 53.00
C MET A 134 23.19 -26.61 51.52
N LEU A 135 23.52 -27.87 51.21
CA LEU A 135 23.39 -28.42 49.87
C LEU A 135 21.91 -28.50 49.46
N ILE A 136 21.02 -28.95 50.31
CA ILE A 136 19.57 -29.03 50.05
C ILE A 136 18.99 -27.64 49.77
N ILE A 137 19.34 -26.63 50.60
CA ILE A 137 18.93 -25.25 50.37
C ILE A 137 19.43 -24.72 49.05
N PHE A 138 20.71 -24.99 48.72
CA PHE A 138 21.29 -24.58 47.44
C PHE A 138 20.58 -25.23 46.25
N ILE A 139 20.31 -26.53 46.28
CA ILE A 139 19.56 -27.25 45.25
C ILE A 139 18.15 -26.68 45.11
N GLY A 140 17.48 -26.38 46.23
CA GLY A 140 16.15 -25.73 46.22
C GLY A 140 16.19 -24.35 45.55
N CYS A 141 17.17 -23.52 45.86
CA CYS A 141 17.34 -22.20 45.23
C CYS A 141 17.60 -22.30 43.73
N VAL A 142 18.47 -23.25 43.31
CA VAL A 142 18.77 -23.51 41.88
C VAL A 142 17.50 -24.02 41.18
N ALA A 143 16.73 -24.91 41.76
CA ALA A 143 15.50 -25.43 41.19
C ALA A 143 14.46 -24.30 40.97
N VAL A 144 14.26 -23.43 41.97
CA VAL A 144 13.37 -22.26 41.85
C VAL A 144 13.87 -21.31 40.73
N PHE A 145 15.15 -21.02 40.72
CA PHE A 145 15.73 -20.18 39.67
C PHE A 145 15.51 -20.75 38.24
N LEU A 146 15.75 -22.06 38.07
CA LEU A 146 15.51 -22.72 36.79
C LEU A 146 14.04 -22.72 36.39
N PHE A 147 13.14 -22.95 37.35
CA PHE A 147 11.70 -22.89 37.09
C PHE A 147 11.23 -21.49 36.66
N VAL A 148 11.68 -20.45 37.36
CA VAL A 148 11.37 -19.05 37.03
C VAL A 148 11.90 -18.72 35.63
N ARG A 149 13.15 -19.12 35.33
CA ARG A 149 13.79 -18.89 34.02
C ARG A 149 13.07 -19.63 32.87
N PHE A 150 12.67 -20.89 33.12
CA PHE A 150 11.91 -21.68 32.15
C PHE A 150 10.53 -21.07 31.88
N GLY A 151 9.79 -20.76 32.93
CA GLY A 151 8.47 -20.13 32.85
C GLY A 151 8.52 -18.78 32.13
N PHE A 152 9.52 -17.97 32.42
CA PHE A 152 9.72 -16.68 31.72
C PHE A 152 9.97 -16.87 30.22
N ARG A 153 10.85 -17.83 29.85
CA ARG A 153 11.11 -18.11 28.42
C ARG A 153 9.86 -18.62 27.72
N TRP A 154 9.13 -19.55 28.33
CA TRP A 154 7.89 -20.10 27.80
C TRP A 154 6.83 -19.01 27.60
N PHE A 155 6.59 -18.19 28.60
CA PHE A 155 5.62 -17.11 28.54
C PHE A 155 5.99 -16.03 27.51
N SER A 156 7.27 -15.66 27.44
CA SER A 156 7.78 -14.71 26.47
C SER A 156 7.61 -15.22 25.03
N THR A 157 7.84 -16.52 24.78
CA THR A 157 7.64 -17.09 23.43
C THR A 157 6.17 -17.13 23.01
N GLU A 158 5.24 -17.37 23.92
CA GLU A 158 3.80 -17.34 23.63
C GLU A 158 3.32 -15.91 23.34
N LEU A 159 3.72 -14.94 24.14
CA LEU A 159 3.36 -13.53 23.94
C LEU A 159 3.94 -12.96 22.64
N ASN A 160 5.18 -13.30 22.29
CA ASN A 160 5.76 -12.91 21.00
C ASN A 160 4.96 -13.50 19.84
N GLY A 161 4.46 -14.72 19.96
CA GLY A 161 3.59 -15.33 18.96
C GLY A 161 2.30 -14.56 18.72
N ILE A 162 1.67 -14.05 19.78
CA ILE A 162 0.47 -13.20 19.69
C ILE A 162 0.82 -11.82 19.09
N GLU A 163 1.97 -11.24 19.47
CA GLU A 163 2.43 -9.97 18.92
C GLU A 163 2.63 -10.06 17.39
N HIS A 164 3.24 -11.15 16.90
CA HIS A 164 3.36 -11.40 15.47
C HIS A 164 2.01 -11.50 14.76
N LEU A 165 1.00 -12.16 15.36
CA LEU A 165 -0.35 -12.18 14.80
C LEU A 165 -0.99 -10.79 14.74
N ALA A 166 -0.83 -9.99 15.80
CA ALA A 166 -1.33 -8.62 15.82
C ALA A 166 -0.66 -7.72 14.78
N GLN A 167 0.66 -7.86 14.58
CA GLN A 167 1.40 -7.16 13.54
C GLN A 167 0.92 -7.57 12.15
N ARG A 168 0.78 -8.87 11.92
CA ARG A 168 0.28 -9.42 10.66
C ARG A 168 -1.14 -8.95 10.35
N SER A 169 -2.03 -8.95 11.35
CA SER A 169 -3.39 -8.41 11.21
C SER A 169 -3.40 -6.92 10.88
N SER A 170 -2.49 -6.13 11.48
CA SER A 170 -2.33 -4.71 11.17
C SER A 170 -1.85 -4.47 9.74
N LEU A 171 -0.94 -5.32 9.22
CA LEU A 171 -0.51 -5.27 7.82
C LEU A 171 -1.67 -5.58 6.87
N ILE A 172 -2.50 -6.58 7.21
CA ILE A 172 -3.70 -6.93 6.43
C ILE A 172 -4.68 -5.76 6.39
N LEU A 173 -4.98 -5.15 7.55
CA LEU A 173 -5.89 -4.01 7.65
C LEU A 173 -5.36 -2.75 6.95
N SER A 174 -4.05 -2.61 6.81
CA SER A 174 -3.42 -1.50 6.08
C SER A 174 -3.24 -1.78 4.59
N GLY A 175 -3.80 -2.88 4.05
CA GLY A 175 -3.71 -3.23 2.63
C GLY A 175 -2.35 -3.78 2.18
N GLN A 176 -1.38 -4.01 3.11
CA GLN A 176 -0.05 -4.51 2.78
C GLN A 176 -0.03 -6.05 2.78
N HIS A 177 -0.82 -6.66 1.87
CA HIS A 177 -1.04 -8.10 1.83
C HIS A 177 0.24 -8.90 1.55
N ASP A 178 1.12 -8.42 0.67
CA ASP A 178 2.39 -9.08 0.33
C ASP A 178 3.32 -9.21 1.54
N LYS A 179 3.42 -8.15 2.36
CA LYS A 179 4.22 -8.18 3.59
C LYS A 179 3.61 -9.12 4.63
N ALA A 180 2.27 -9.13 4.72
CA ALA A 180 1.56 -10.05 5.60
C ALA A 180 1.72 -11.52 5.18
N LEU A 181 1.86 -11.81 3.87
CA LEU A 181 2.18 -13.14 3.34
C LEU A 181 3.63 -13.54 3.60
N ALA A 182 4.58 -12.61 3.54
CA ALA A 182 6.00 -12.88 3.81
C ALA A 182 6.25 -13.32 5.27
N GLU A 183 5.43 -12.89 6.22
CA GLU A 183 5.53 -13.28 7.64
C GLU A 183 4.87 -14.63 7.98
N ARG A 184 4.84 -15.58 7.05
CA ARG A 184 4.27 -16.92 7.24
C ARG A 184 4.98 -17.68 8.37
N GLY A 185 4.20 -18.31 9.24
CA GLY A 185 4.70 -19.31 10.21
C GLY A 185 5.19 -18.78 11.55
N GLN A 186 5.28 -17.47 11.78
CA GLN A 186 5.81 -16.89 13.03
C GLN A 186 4.75 -16.64 14.12
N GLY A 187 3.46 -16.62 13.79
CA GLY A 187 2.38 -16.32 14.73
C GLY A 187 1.85 -17.52 15.51
N LYS A 188 1.46 -17.30 16.76
CA LYS A 188 0.74 -18.27 17.60
C LYS A 188 -0.57 -17.65 18.10
N PRO A 189 -1.68 -18.38 18.19
CA PRO A 189 -1.87 -19.82 17.89
C PRO A 189 -1.71 -20.15 16.39
N ARG A 190 -1.09 -21.29 16.10
CA ARG A 190 -0.81 -21.73 14.72
C ARG A 190 -2.07 -21.85 13.86
N LEU A 191 -3.21 -22.19 14.45
CA LEU A 191 -4.48 -22.34 13.75
C LEU A 191 -4.92 -20.99 13.13
N ILE A 192 -4.89 -19.92 13.92
CA ILE A 192 -5.24 -18.57 13.47
C ILE A 192 -4.27 -18.10 12.37
N ASN A 193 -2.97 -18.36 12.57
CA ASN A 193 -1.97 -17.99 11.57
C ASN A 193 -2.14 -18.74 10.24
N ARG A 194 -2.55 -20.02 10.28
CA ARG A 194 -2.91 -20.79 9.07
C ARG A 194 -4.16 -20.25 8.41
N ALA A 195 -5.22 -19.96 9.18
CA ALA A 195 -6.45 -19.39 8.66
C ALA A 195 -6.20 -18.05 7.96
N LEU A 196 -5.43 -17.15 8.58
CA LEU A 196 -5.04 -15.88 7.96
C LEU A 196 -4.23 -16.08 6.68
N THR A 197 -3.35 -17.07 6.65
CA THR A 197 -2.56 -17.38 5.44
C THR A 197 -3.47 -17.91 4.33
N HIS A 198 -4.38 -18.82 4.64
CA HIS A 198 -5.33 -19.38 3.67
C HIS A 198 -6.22 -18.29 3.09
N LEU A 199 -6.81 -17.44 3.95
CA LEU A 199 -7.65 -16.31 3.50
C LEU A 199 -6.89 -15.31 2.63
N LEU A 200 -5.61 -15.02 2.96
CA LEU A 200 -4.79 -14.14 2.14
C LEU A 200 -4.47 -14.75 0.77
N LEU A 201 -4.23 -16.05 0.71
CA LEU A 201 -3.99 -16.75 -0.57
C LEU A 201 -5.26 -16.80 -1.42
N GLU A 202 -6.41 -17.12 -0.82
CA GLU A 202 -7.71 -17.09 -1.52
C GLU A 202 -8.04 -15.68 -2.04
N LEU A 203 -7.72 -14.66 -1.25
CA LEU A 203 -7.93 -13.27 -1.64
C LEU A 203 -7.02 -12.89 -2.81
N ASP A 204 -5.76 -13.29 -2.81
CA ASP A 204 -4.79 -13.06 -3.89
C ASP A 204 -5.22 -13.79 -5.18
N ASP A 205 -5.63 -15.06 -5.07
CA ASP A 205 -6.14 -15.83 -6.21
C ASP A 205 -7.44 -15.21 -6.78
N ALA A 206 -8.37 -14.79 -5.92
CA ALA A 206 -9.59 -14.12 -6.34
C ALA A 206 -9.31 -12.78 -7.04
N HIS A 207 -8.30 -12.02 -6.59
CA HIS A 207 -7.87 -10.79 -7.25
C HIS A 207 -7.30 -11.06 -8.64
N LYS A 208 -6.45 -12.09 -8.79
CA LYS A 208 -5.86 -12.49 -10.08
C LYS A 208 -6.91 -12.99 -11.06
N GLU A 209 -7.86 -13.80 -10.60
CA GLU A 209 -8.96 -14.29 -11.42
C GLU A 209 -9.85 -13.13 -11.91
N ARG A 210 -10.10 -12.16 -11.02
CA ARG A 210 -10.89 -10.99 -11.35
C ARG A 210 -10.19 -10.07 -12.36
N ALA A 211 -8.87 -9.83 -12.18
CA ALA A 211 -8.08 -9.06 -13.14
C ALA A 211 -8.07 -9.72 -14.53
N ARG A 212 -7.97 -11.05 -14.59
CA ARG A 212 -8.10 -11.82 -15.86
C ARG A 212 -9.48 -11.67 -16.49
N PHE A 213 -10.53 -11.72 -15.68
CA PHE A 213 -11.90 -11.55 -16.17
C PHE A 213 -12.16 -10.14 -16.69
N ASP A 214 -11.67 -9.11 -16.01
CA ASP A 214 -11.73 -7.72 -16.45
C ASP A 214 -10.97 -7.51 -17.77
N GLN A 215 -9.77 -8.05 -17.87
CA GLN A 215 -8.99 -8.02 -19.11
C GLN A 215 -9.71 -8.76 -20.25
N PHE A 216 -10.32 -9.90 -19.97
CA PHE A 216 -11.10 -10.67 -20.93
C PHE A 216 -12.33 -9.88 -21.45
N ILE A 217 -13.07 -9.20 -20.56
CA ILE A 217 -14.20 -8.35 -20.97
C ILE A 217 -13.69 -7.21 -21.85
N ARG A 218 -12.64 -6.50 -21.41
CA ARG A 218 -12.07 -5.37 -22.17
C ARG A 218 -11.58 -5.80 -23.55
N SER A 219 -10.83 -6.90 -23.61
CA SER A 219 -10.33 -7.43 -24.89
C SER A 219 -11.45 -7.86 -25.82
N ASN A 220 -12.44 -8.62 -25.33
CA ASN A 220 -13.53 -9.08 -26.19
C ASN A 220 -14.50 -7.97 -26.61
N THR A 221 -14.59 -6.88 -25.84
CA THR A 221 -15.48 -5.76 -26.18
C THR A 221 -14.84 -4.80 -27.20
N PHE A 222 -13.56 -4.50 -27.06
CA PHE A 222 -12.91 -3.39 -27.80
C PHE A 222 -11.79 -3.83 -28.73
N LEU A 223 -11.31 -5.06 -28.64
CA LEU A 223 -10.29 -5.57 -29.54
C LEU A 223 -10.91 -6.50 -30.59
N ASP A 224 -10.24 -6.54 -31.75
CA ASP A 224 -10.48 -7.53 -32.77
C ASP A 224 -9.87 -8.88 -32.37
N SER A 225 -10.63 -9.95 -32.44
CA SER A 225 -10.25 -11.27 -31.91
C SER A 225 -9.10 -11.94 -32.68
N GLU A 226 -8.92 -11.62 -33.98
CA GLU A 226 -7.89 -12.20 -34.83
C GLU A 226 -6.58 -11.40 -34.73
N THR A 227 -6.68 -10.10 -34.70
CA THR A 227 -5.52 -9.21 -34.81
C THR A 227 -5.06 -8.58 -33.51
N GLY A 228 -5.91 -8.57 -32.48
CA GLY A 228 -5.62 -7.98 -31.18
C GLY A 228 -5.52 -6.45 -31.16
N ILE A 229 -5.71 -5.75 -32.28
CA ILE A 229 -5.82 -4.28 -32.33
C ILE A 229 -7.25 -3.84 -32.01
N GLY A 230 -7.50 -2.54 -31.89
CA GLY A 230 -8.85 -2.02 -31.68
C GLY A 230 -9.83 -2.50 -32.75
N ASN A 231 -11.08 -2.82 -32.36
CA ASN A 231 -12.14 -3.14 -33.32
C ASN A 231 -12.89 -1.86 -33.77
N ASN A 232 -13.91 -2.01 -34.61
CA ASN A 232 -14.69 -0.88 -35.11
C ASN A 232 -15.42 -0.09 -33.99
N LEU A 233 -15.86 -0.78 -32.94
CA LEU A 233 -16.48 -0.12 -31.78
C LEU A 233 -15.46 0.76 -31.04
N PHE A 234 -14.25 0.25 -30.86
CA PHE A 234 -13.13 1.02 -30.30
C PHE A 234 -12.84 2.28 -31.13
N LEU A 235 -12.78 2.16 -32.47
CA LEU A 235 -12.59 3.30 -33.38
C LEU A 235 -13.68 4.36 -33.17
N LYS A 236 -14.96 3.96 -33.21
CA LYS A 236 -16.09 4.87 -33.00
C LYS A 236 -16.01 5.61 -31.67
N ASN A 237 -15.81 4.87 -30.57
CA ASN A 237 -15.66 5.47 -29.26
C ASN A 237 -14.50 6.49 -29.19
N ARG A 238 -13.43 6.22 -29.94
CA ARG A 238 -12.27 7.12 -30.00
C ARG A 238 -12.52 8.38 -30.80
N LEU A 239 -13.16 8.25 -31.96
CA LEU A 239 -13.57 9.40 -32.75
C LEU A 239 -14.56 10.29 -32.01
N ASP A 240 -15.50 9.66 -31.28
CA ASP A 240 -16.44 10.38 -30.41
C ASP A 240 -15.70 11.14 -29.29
N ALA A 241 -14.67 10.53 -28.71
CA ALA A 241 -13.86 11.19 -27.67
C ALA A 241 -12.98 12.33 -28.21
N LEU A 242 -12.56 12.27 -29.48
CA LEU A 242 -11.83 13.36 -30.14
C LEU A 242 -12.78 14.48 -30.65
N SER A 243 -14.09 14.23 -30.61
CA SER A 243 -15.13 15.18 -30.99
C SER A 243 -15.84 15.68 -29.72
N GLY A 244 -16.20 16.95 -29.65
CA GLY A 244 -17.06 17.55 -28.65
C GLY A 244 -18.37 18.04 -29.26
N SER A 245 -19.20 18.73 -28.49
CA SER A 245 -20.46 19.32 -28.94
C SER A 245 -20.33 20.29 -30.12
N SER A 246 -19.13 20.83 -30.34
CA SER A 246 -18.81 21.77 -31.44
C SER A 246 -17.87 21.21 -32.51
N GLY A 247 -17.76 19.88 -32.65
CA GLY A 247 -16.86 19.20 -33.59
C GLY A 247 -15.54 18.77 -32.97
N MET A 248 -14.55 18.43 -33.83
CA MET A 248 -13.25 17.90 -33.36
C MET A 248 -12.52 18.87 -32.42
N ILE A 249 -11.98 18.34 -31.35
CA ILE A 249 -11.34 19.13 -30.26
C ILE A 249 -9.88 19.45 -30.60
N THR A 250 -9.20 18.57 -31.36
CA THR A 250 -7.79 18.71 -31.74
C THR A 250 -7.65 18.51 -33.25
N PRO A 251 -6.65 19.14 -33.93
CA PRO A 251 -6.34 18.79 -35.31
C PRO A 251 -5.69 17.41 -35.36
N GLY A 252 -5.75 16.78 -36.54
CA GLY A 252 -5.17 15.47 -36.76
C GLY A 252 -5.47 14.93 -38.16
N VAL A 253 -5.26 13.61 -38.31
CA VAL A 253 -5.54 12.91 -39.58
C VAL A 253 -6.21 11.57 -39.26
N LEU A 254 -7.19 11.21 -40.08
CA LEU A 254 -7.76 9.88 -40.17
C LEU A 254 -7.30 9.25 -41.49
N TYR A 255 -6.70 8.08 -41.42
CA TYR A 255 -6.42 7.23 -42.56
C TYR A 255 -7.34 6.02 -42.56
N LEU A 256 -7.89 5.68 -43.68
CA LEU A 256 -8.48 4.39 -44.00
C LEU A 256 -7.54 3.61 -44.88
N PHE A 257 -7.22 2.42 -44.47
CA PHE A 257 -6.27 1.53 -45.08
C PHE A 257 -7.01 0.28 -45.54
N GLU A 258 -7.01 -0.03 -46.84
CA GLU A 258 -7.74 -1.19 -47.37
C GLU A 258 -6.79 -2.08 -48.18
N MET A 259 -6.94 -3.37 -48.00
CA MET A 259 -6.27 -4.40 -48.76
C MET A 259 -7.25 -4.98 -49.78
N GLU A 260 -6.95 -4.78 -51.06
CA GLU A 260 -7.75 -5.34 -52.15
C GLU A 260 -7.54 -6.86 -52.21
N ASP A 261 -8.59 -7.60 -52.58
CA ASP A 261 -8.52 -9.04 -52.81
C ASP A 261 -7.90 -9.90 -51.69
N LEU A 262 -7.94 -9.44 -50.41
CA LEU A 262 -7.45 -10.21 -49.26
C LEU A 262 -8.12 -11.60 -49.15
N GLU A 263 -9.39 -11.72 -49.58
CA GLU A 263 -10.10 -13.00 -49.65
C GLU A 263 -9.54 -13.95 -50.70
N LEU A 264 -9.07 -13.43 -51.84
CA LEU A 264 -8.41 -14.23 -52.87
C LEU A 264 -7.06 -14.74 -52.40
N LEU A 265 -6.29 -13.87 -51.73
CA LEU A 265 -5.02 -14.24 -51.12
C LEU A 265 -5.24 -15.34 -50.06
N GLY A 266 -6.32 -15.25 -49.28
CA GLY A 266 -6.70 -16.26 -48.27
C GLY A 266 -7.15 -17.61 -48.85
N ARG A 267 -7.44 -17.69 -50.15
CA ARG A 267 -7.71 -18.96 -50.86
C ARG A 267 -6.44 -19.61 -51.40
N GLU A 268 -5.41 -18.83 -51.65
CA GLU A 268 -4.11 -19.30 -52.16
C GLU A 268 -3.16 -19.69 -50.97
N LEU A 269 -3.28 -19.02 -49.86
CA LEU A 269 -2.51 -19.26 -48.64
C LEU A 269 -3.31 -20.13 -47.63
N ALA A 270 -2.63 -20.84 -46.76
CA ALA A 270 -3.29 -21.50 -45.66
C ALA A 270 -3.79 -20.44 -44.61
N GLU A 271 -4.87 -20.76 -43.88
CA GLU A 271 -5.53 -19.82 -42.95
C GLU A 271 -4.53 -19.20 -41.94
N HIS A 272 -3.58 -19.99 -41.43
CA HIS A 272 -2.55 -19.52 -40.52
C HIS A 272 -1.51 -18.57 -41.14
N GLU A 273 -1.33 -18.64 -42.49
CA GLU A 273 -0.41 -17.76 -43.22
C GLU A 273 -1.02 -16.39 -43.44
N VAL A 274 -2.36 -16.31 -43.55
CA VAL A 274 -3.09 -15.03 -43.62
C VAL A 274 -3.02 -14.31 -42.28
N ASP A 275 -3.16 -15.03 -41.17
CA ASP A 275 -3.03 -14.46 -39.83
C ASP A 275 -1.61 -13.92 -39.61
N GLU A 276 -0.58 -14.68 -39.99
CA GLU A 276 0.81 -14.24 -39.90
C GLU A 276 1.08 -13.01 -40.78
N PHE A 277 0.50 -12.97 -41.97
CA PHE A 277 0.57 -11.83 -42.88
C PHE A 277 -0.06 -10.56 -42.26
N LEU A 278 -1.24 -10.68 -41.67
CA LEU A 278 -1.89 -9.58 -40.96
C LEU A 278 -1.09 -9.11 -39.75
N LEU A 279 -0.51 -10.03 -38.98
CA LEU A 279 0.34 -9.69 -37.83
C LEU A 279 1.61 -8.95 -38.24
N GLN A 280 2.18 -9.26 -39.41
CA GLN A 280 3.32 -8.52 -39.97
C GLN A 280 2.92 -7.07 -40.30
N LEU A 281 1.78 -6.86 -40.96
CA LEU A 281 1.25 -5.52 -41.22
C LEU A 281 1.06 -4.72 -39.95
N ILE A 282 0.42 -5.34 -38.95
CA ILE A 282 0.15 -4.72 -37.63
C ILE A 282 1.46 -4.32 -36.94
N GLY A 283 2.47 -5.19 -37.00
CA GLY A 283 3.80 -4.93 -36.43
C GLY A 283 4.45 -3.68 -37.06
N VAL A 284 4.39 -3.55 -38.40
CA VAL A 284 4.94 -2.40 -39.13
C VAL A 284 4.19 -1.12 -38.78
N VAL A 285 2.86 -1.14 -38.82
CA VAL A 285 2.04 0.04 -38.50
C VAL A 285 2.26 0.49 -37.07
N ASN A 286 2.26 -0.43 -36.10
CA ASN A 286 2.53 -0.12 -34.70
C ASN A 286 3.93 0.48 -34.50
N GLN A 287 4.95 -0.04 -35.19
CA GLN A 287 6.30 0.53 -35.14
C GLN A 287 6.35 1.96 -35.66
N ILE A 288 5.59 2.25 -36.73
CA ILE A 288 5.51 3.61 -37.29
C ILE A 288 4.80 4.56 -36.33
N LEU A 289 3.78 4.06 -35.63
CA LEU A 289 2.96 4.83 -34.70
C LEU A 289 3.57 4.96 -33.31
N ALA A 290 4.61 4.21 -32.98
CA ALA A 290 5.21 4.20 -31.65
C ALA A 290 5.63 5.59 -31.12
N ASP A 291 6.07 6.47 -32.02
CA ASP A 291 6.47 7.85 -31.69
C ASP A 291 5.30 8.85 -31.73
N LYS A 292 4.09 8.40 -32.03
CA LYS A 292 2.90 9.26 -32.17
C LYS A 292 1.96 9.08 -30.97
N ALA A 293 2.01 10.03 -30.04
CA ALA A 293 1.16 10.01 -28.86
C ALA A 293 -0.33 9.98 -29.23
N ASN A 294 -1.11 9.17 -28.49
CA ASN A 294 -2.56 9.02 -28.65
C ASN A 294 -3.01 8.58 -30.05
N SER A 295 -2.13 7.95 -30.85
CA SER A 295 -2.51 7.33 -32.11
C SER A 295 -3.45 6.15 -31.85
N ILE A 296 -4.37 5.92 -32.80
CA ILE A 296 -5.37 4.86 -32.73
C ILE A 296 -5.16 3.99 -33.95
N PHE A 297 -5.04 2.68 -33.72
CA PHE A 297 -5.00 1.71 -34.81
C PHE A 297 -6.07 0.66 -34.56
N SER A 298 -6.95 0.46 -35.55
CA SER A 298 -8.11 -0.41 -35.41
C SER A 298 -8.44 -1.10 -36.72
N ARG A 299 -9.05 -2.27 -36.62
CA ARG A 299 -9.64 -3.00 -37.72
C ARG A 299 -11.12 -2.59 -37.87
N ARG A 300 -11.50 -2.08 -39.01
CA ARG A 300 -12.84 -1.61 -39.30
C ARG A 300 -13.73 -2.72 -39.91
N SER A 301 -13.15 -3.51 -40.79
CA SER A 301 -13.75 -4.69 -41.41
C SER A 301 -12.68 -5.75 -41.68
N TYR A 302 -13.04 -6.85 -42.33
CA TYR A 302 -12.12 -7.94 -42.68
C TYR A 302 -10.84 -7.47 -43.37
N ASN A 303 -10.96 -6.57 -44.37
CA ASN A 303 -9.86 -6.07 -45.21
C ASN A 303 -9.54 -4.59 -44.97
N GLN A 304 -10.26 -3.90 -44.06
CA GLN A 304 -10.12 -2.47 -43.87
C GLN A 304 -9.66 -2.12 -42.45
N PHE A 305 -8.67 -1.26 -42.36
CA PHE A 305 -8.09 -0.75 -41.12
C PHE A 305 -8.22 0.77 -41.04
N ALA A 306 -8.20 1.31 -39.86
CA ALA A 306 -8.20 2.75 -39.61
C ALA A 306 -7.07 3.15 -38.68
N VAL A 307 -6.39 4.24 -39.05
CA VAL A 307 -5.33 4.87 -38.26
C VAL A 307 -5.72 6.32 -37.98
N VAL A 308 -5.87 6.71 -36.72
CA VAL A 308 -6.10 8.10 -36.36
C VAL A 308 -4.87 8.63 -35.62
N VAL A 309 -4.34 9.75 -36.11
CA VAL A 309 -3.20 10.42 -35.48
C VAL A 309 -3.60 11.86 -35.14
N PRO A 310 -3.94 12.13 -33.88
CA PRO A 310 -4.22 13.49 -33.44
C PRO A 310 -2.93 14.31 -33.32
N GLN A 311 -3.08 15.62 -33.31
CA GLN A 311 -1.99 16.58 -33.06
C GLN A 311 -0.82 16.50 -34.05
N ILE A 312 -1.12 16.25 -35.31
CA ILE A 312 -0.16 16.22 -36.43
C ILE A 312 -0.45 17.35 -37.43
N SER A 313 0.56 17.90 -38.05
CA SER A 313 0.39 18.88 -39.13
C SER A 313 0.06 18.20 -40.46
N GLN A 314 -0.53 18.93 -41.41
CA GLN A 314 -0.87 18.37 -42.71
C GLN A 314 0.36 17.86 -43.47
N ALA A 315 1.47 18.60 -43.45
CA ALA A 315 2.70 18.17 -44.08
C ALA A 315 3.30 16.90 -43.48
N GLU A 316 3.20 16.74 -42.14
CA GLU A 316 3.60 15.51 -41.46
C GLU A 316 2.62 14.36 -41.78
N ALA A 317 1.33 14.66 -41.96
CA ALA A 317 0.32 13.67 -42.33
C ALA A 317 0.62 13.10 -43.73
N ASP A 318 0.93 13.95 -44.73
CA ASP A 318 1.31 13.49 -46.06
C ASP A 318 2.55 12.59 -46.05
N GLN A 319 3.58 12.98 -45.28
CA GLN A 319 4.77 12.15 -45.10
C GLN A 319 4.47 10.82 -44.40
N LEU A 320 3.57 10.84 -43.44
CA LEU A 320 3.15 9.64 -42.73
C LEU A 320 2.37 8.68 -43.62
N ALA A 321 1.47 9.18 -44.50
CA ALA A 321 0.76 8.38 -45.47
C ALA A 321 1.72 7.65 -46.41
N ALA A 322 2.68 8.38 -47.00
CA ALA A 322 3.71 7.80 -47.85
C ALA A 322 4.58 6.76 -47.13
N LYS A 323 4.92 7.03 -45.85
CA LYS A 323 5.70 6.11 -45.01
C LYS A 323 4.90 4.84 -44.67
N LEU A 324 3.63 4.97 -44.30
CA LEU A 324 2.74 3.85 -44.01
C LEU A 324 2.63 2.92 -45.24
N LEU A 325 2.28 3.45 -46.37
CA LEU A 325 2.14 2.67 -47.60
C LEU A 325 3.45 1.95 -47.96
N ARG A 326 4.55 2.70 -48.07
CA ARG A 326 5.84 2.16 -48.50
C ARG A 326 6.36 1.06 -47.58
N LEU A 327 6.34 1.27 -46.27
CA LEU A 327 6.88 0.28 -45.32
C LEU A 327 5.98 -0.94 -45.21
N SER A 328 4.65 -0.77 -45.30
CA SER A 328 3.71 -1.90 -45.35
C SER A 328 3.93 -2.76 -46.56
N LEU A 329 4.01 -2.17 -47.78
CA LEU A 329 4.28 -2.91 -49.02
C LEU A 329 5.64 -3.62 -48.99
N ASN A 330 6.70 -2.96 -48.51
CA ASN A 330 8.04 -3.56 -48.45
C ASN A 330 8.06 -4.77 -47.52
N GLN A 331 7.41 -4.67 -46.37
CA GLN A 331 7.36 -5.79 -45.38
C GLN A 331 6.53 -6.94 -45.94
N LEU A 332 5.35 -6.65 -46.48
CA LEU A 332 4.45 -7.68 -46.99
C LEU A 332 4.99 -8.36 -48.23
N ASN A 333 5.65 -7.62 -49.17
CA ASN A 333 6.33 -8.20 -50.31
C ASN A 333 7.52 -9.10 -49.95
N SER A 334 8.10 -8.93 -48.76
CA SER A 334 9.12 -9.86 -48.27
C SER A 334 8.53 -11.21 -47.82
N PHE A 335 7.24 -11.26 -47.55
CA PHE A 335 6.53 -12.45 -47.08
C PHE A 335 5.83 -13.18 -48.26
N VAL A 336 5.09 -12.45 -49.09
CA VAL A 336 4.37 -12.97 -50.27
C VAL A 336 4.48 -11.99 -51.40
N THR A 337 4.54 -12.48 -52.66
CA THR A 337 4.49 -11.62 -53.84
C THR A 337 3.08 -11.07 -53.99
N LEU A 338 2.93 -9.76 -53.76
CA LEU A 338 1.64 -9.09 -53.83
C LEU A 338 1.31 -8.62 -55.25
N PRO A 339 0.02 -8.51 -55.59
CA PRO A 339 -0.41 -7.78 -56.77
C PRO A 339 0.04 -6.31 -56.74
N ASP A 340 0.24 -5.70 -57.87
CA ASP A 340 0.62 -4.28 -57.96
C ASP A 340 -0.42 -3.35 -57.31
N ASP A 341 -1.70 -3.77 -57.35
CA ASP A 341 -2.87 -3.05 -56.84
C ASP A 341 -3.44 -3.74 -55.59
N PHE A 342 -2.69 -3.73 -54.49
CA PHE A 342 -3.06 -4.48 -53.30
C PHE A 342 -3.41 -3.61 -52.10
N ILE A 343 -2.72 -2.49 -51.87
CA ILE A 343 -2.92 -1.62 -50.72
C ILE A 343 -3.30 -0.22 -51.15
N HIS A 344 -4.42 0.27 -50.62
CA HIS A 344 -4.88 1.64 -50.79
C HIS A 344 -5.01 2.35 -49.47
N LEU A 345 -4.57 3.62 -49.41
CA LEU A 345 -4.65 4.47 -48.24
C LEU A 345 -5.37 5.78 -48.56
N GLY A 346 -6.53 6.00 -47.96
CA GLY A 346 -7.24 7.27 -48.03
C GLY A 346 -7.06 8.03 -46.74
N GLY A 347 -6.61 9.30 -46.81
CA GLY A 347 -6.43 10.13 -45.63
C GLY A 347 -7.30 11.39 -45.67
N ALA A 348 -7.86 11.78 -44.54
CA ALA A 348 -8.53 13.07 -44.38
C ALA A 348 -7.92 13.80 -43.18
N TYR A 349 -7.44 15.01 -43.42
CA TYR A 349 -6.94 15.89 -42.37
C TYR A 349 -8.11 16.65 -41.73
N PHE A 350 -8.15 16.70 -40.40
CA PHE A 350 -9.19 17.40 -39.67
C PHE A 350 -8.62 18.50 -38.78
N LYS A 351 -9.41 19.58 -38.62
CA LYS A 351 -9.13 20.74 -37.77
C LYS A 351 -10.07 20.74 -36.57
N VAL A 352 -9.79 21.61 -35.62
CA VAL A 352 -10.70 21.89 -34.52
C VAL A 352 -12.02 22.44 -35.06
N GLY A 353 -13.14 21.84 -34.66
CA GLY A 353 -14.47 22.20 -35.11
C GLY A 353 -15.00 21.40 -36.30
N ASP A 354 -14.20 20.55 -36.94
CA ASP A 354 -14.67 19.69 -38.04
C ASP A 354 -15.64 18.61 -37.49
N ASP A 355 -16.64 18.29 -38.31
CA ASP A 355 -17.57 17.21 -37.98
C ASP A 355 -16.95 15.85 -38.21
N LYS A 356 -17.14 14.95 -37.23
CA LYS A 356 -16.54 13.60 -37.26
C LYS A 356 -17.11 12.71 -38.36
N ASP A 357 -18.42 12.82 -38.64
CA ASP A 357 -19.07 11.98 -39.65
C ASP A 357 -18.66 12.41 -41.04
N ALA A 358 -18.58 13.72 -41.26
CA ALA A 358 -18.02 14.29 -42.50
C ALA A 358 -16.53 13.88 -42.67
N LEU A 359 -15.74 13.82 -41.61
CA LEU A 359 -14.34 13.36 -41.65
C LEU A 359 -14.23 11.91 -42.13
N VAL A 360 -15.10 11.01 -41.65
CA VAL A 360 -15.09 9.61 -42.12
C VAL A 360 -15.47 9.52 -43.59
N GLU A 361 -16.47 10.30 -44.04
CA GLU A 361 -16.86 10.36 -45.45
C GLU A 361 -15.73 10.90 -46.35
N GLU A 362 -15.03 11.93 -45.91
CA GLU A 362 -13.87 12.51 -46.60
C GLU A 362 -12.73 11.50 -46.73
N ALA A 363 -12.44 10.72 -45.68
CA ALA A 363 -11.44 9.66 -45.71
C ALA A 363 -11.84 8.52 -46.68
N GLU A 364 -13.13 8.16 -46.71
CA GLU A 364 -13.67 7.19 -47.68
C GLU A 364 -13.59 7.67 -49.12
N LEU A 365 -13.86 8.96 -49.37
CA LEU A 365 -13.68 9.56 -50.70
C LEU A 365 -12.21 9.54 -51.11
N ALA A 366 -11.31 9.85 -50.19
CA ALA A 366 -9.87 9.78 -50.41
C ALA A 366 -9.43 8.34 -50.72
N LEU A 367 -9.95 7.36 -50.01
CA LEU A 367 -9.65 5.94 -50.24
C LEU A 367 -10.09 5.48 -51.63
N ARG A 368 -11.31 5.84 -52.06
CA ARG A 368 -11.80 5.57 -53.41
C ARG A 368 -10.92 6.25 -54.45
N SER A 369 -10.46 7.49 -54.21
CA SER A 369 -9.57 8.18 -55.11
C SER A 369 -8.21 7.49 -55.23
N ALA A 370 -7.69 6.91 -54.17
CA ALA A 370 -6.48 6.08 -54.18
C ALA A 370 -6.70 4.82 -55.04
N GLN A 371 -7.82 4.11 -54.86
CA GLN A 371 -8.18 2.91 -55.63
C GLN A 371 -8.28 3.19 -57.14
N PHE A 372 -8.80 4.37 -57.55
CA PHE A 372 -8.90 4.74 -58.95
C PHE A 372 -7.57 5.07 -59.62
N GLN A 373 -6.47 5.25 -58.89
CA GLN A 373 -5.16 5.58 -59.48
C GLN A 373 -4.48 4.37 -60.14
N GLY A 374 -4.95 3.17 -59.93
CA GLY A 374 -4.39 1.93 -60.49
C GLY A 374 -2.98 1.65 -59.93
N GLY A 375 -2.89 0.68 -59.06
CA GLY A 375 -1.69 0.35 -58.28
C GLY A 375 -1.77 0.82 -56.84
N SER A 376 -1.02 0.15 -55.97
CA SER A 376 -1.00 0.47 -54.54
C SER A 376 -0.60 1.92 -54.30
N SER A 377 -1.53 2.73 -53.80
CA SER A 377 -1.40 4.19 -53.72
C SER A 377 -2.05 4.79 -52.49
N TRP A 378 -1.76 6.06 -52.24
CA TRP A 378 -2.40 6.84 -51.21
C TRP A 378 -2.93 8.18 -51.76
N PHE A 379 -4.00 8.67 -51.14
CA PHE A 379 -4.59 9.95 -51.49
C PHE A 379 -5.04 10.69 -50.23
N MET A 380 -4.76 11.99 -50.17
CA MET A 380 -5.24 12.85 -49.06
C MET A 380 -6.37 13.74 -49.57
N TYR A 381 -7.47 13.78 -48.81
CA TYR A 381 -8.59 14.67 -49.12
C TYR A 381 -8.17 16.13 -48.90
N ASP A 382 -8.30 16.94 -49.94
CA ASP A 382 -7.91 18.35 -49.91
C ASP A 382 -9.12 19.24 -49.55
N LYS A 383 -9.09 19.87 -48.38
CA LYS A 383 -10.09 20.84 -47.92
C LYS A 383 -9.79 22.29 -48.33
N GLY A 384 -8.77 22.53 -49.18
CA GLY A 384 -8.27 23.88 -49.48
C GLY A 384 -7.28 24.42 -48.47
N ALA A 385 -6.63 25.53 -48.79
CA ALA A 385 -5.49 26.06 -48.08
C ALA A 385 -5.69 26.18 -46.56
N VAL A 386 -4.80 25.53 -45.81
CA VAL A 386 -4.83 25.39 -44.35
C VAL A 386 -4.12 26.57 -43.69
N ASP A 387 -4.73 27.13 -42.67
CA ASP A 387 -4.15 28.14 -41.78
C ASP A 387 -2.87 27.68 -41.08
N GLY A 388 -1.84 28.53 -41.12
CA GLY A 388 -0.45 28.22 -40.76
C GLY A 388 -0.07 28.14 -39.29
N ASP A 389 -1.00 27.85 -38.33
CA ASP A 389 -0.69 27.94 -36.91
C ASP A 389 0.11 26.74 -36.32
N LEU A 390 -0.01 25.56 -36.88
CA LEU A 390 0.80 24.40 -36.48
C LEU A 390 2.17 24.35 -37.21
N SER A 391 2.40 25.21 -38.22
CA SER A 391 3.66 25.26 -38.97
C SER A 391 4.81 25.97 -38.24
N LYS A 392 4.60 26.48 -37.03
CA LYS A 392 5.67 27.07 -36.21
C LYS A 392 6.64 25.95 -35.81
N GLY A 393 7.87 25.98 -36.34
CA GLY A 393 8.90 25.00 -35.99
C GLY A 393 9.17 24.92 -34.47
N SER A 394 9.71 23.81 -34.01
CA SER A 394 9.96 23.52 -32.57
C SER A 394 10.74 24.64 -31.85
N VAL A 395 11.62 25.36 -32.55
CA VAL A 395 12.38 26.49 -31.99
C VAL A 395 11.47 27.67 -31.63
N ARG A 396 10.49 28.00 -32.46
CA ARG A 396 9.52 29.08 -32.19
C ARG A 396 8.60 28.72 -31.04
N TRP A 397 8.15 27.46 -30.95
CA TRP A 397 7.35 26.98 -29.83
C TRP A 397 8.12 27.02 -28.54
N ARG A 398 9.39 26.58 -28.55
CA ARG A 398 10.26 26.65 -27.38
C ARG A 398 10.39 28.08 -26.86
N SER A 399 10.77 29.02 -27.76
CA SER A 399 10.91 30.43 -27.41
C SER A 399 9.60 31.04 -26.91
N PHE A 400 8.47 30.67 -27.50
CA PHE A 400 7.15 31.12 -27.07
C PHE A 400 6.85 30.63 -25.64
N ILE A 401 7.00 29.33 -25.38
CA ILE A 401 6.68 28.74 -24.06
C ILE A 401 7.65 29.29 -22.99
N GLU A 402 8.95 29.36 -23.27
CA GLU A 402 9.93 29.95 -22.35
C GLU A 402 9.60 31.40 -22.01
N ASN A 403 9.21 32.21 -23.00
CA ASN A 403 8.80 33.60 -22.76
C ASN A 403 7.53 33.69 -21.92
N VAL A 404 6.53 32.82 -22.18
CA VAL A 404 5.30 32.75 -21.37
C VAL A 404 5.61 32.40 -19.92
N LEU A 405 6.48 31.42 -19.69
CA LEU A 405 6.88 31.00 -18.33
C LEU A 405 7.59 32.13 -17.57
N VAL A 406 8.56 32.80 -18.22
CA VAL A 406 9.31 33.94 -17.62
C VAL A 406 8.37 35.10 -17.33
N SER A 407 7.44 35.38 -18.23
CA SER A 407 6.46 36.49 -18.09
C SER A 407 5.26 36.14 -17.22
N ARG A 408 5.19 34.94 -16.67
CA ARG A 408 4.05 34.41 -15.88
C ARG A 408 2.69 34.59 -16.59
N ARG A 409 2.64 34.32 -17.89
CA ARG A 409 1.43 34.37 -18.72
C ARG A 409 0.76 32.99 -18.86
N VAL A 410 0.80 32.20 -17.81
CA VAL A 410 0.02 30.98 -17.62
C VAL A 410 -1.25 31.36 -16.90
N PHE A 411 -2.39 30.93 -17.40
CA PHE A 411 -3.71 31.18 -16.82
C PHE A 411 -4.37 29.88 -16.44
N LEU A 412 -4.92 29.82 -15.24
CA LEU A 412 -5.58 28.63 -14.71
C LEU A 412 -7.08 28.73 -14.95
N PHE A 413 -7.65 27.60 -15.28
CA PHE A 413 -9.09 27.38 -15.39
C PHE A 413 -9.45 26.23 -14.51
N SER A 414 -10.52 26.32 -13.74
CA SER A 414 -11.05 25.20 -12.96
C SER A 414 -12.39 24.76 -13.50
N GLN A 415 -12.62 23.45 -13.39
CA GLN A 415 -13.93 22.86 -13.70
C GLN A 415 -14.33 21.94 -12.56
N PRO A 416 -15.56 22.09 -12.00
CA PRO A 416 -15.99 21.26 -10.88
C PRO A 416 -16.24 19.82 -11.30
N VAL A 417 -15.76 18.90 -10.47
CA VAL A 417 -16.19 17.51 -10.42
C VAL A 417 -17.24 17.43 -9.32
N VAL A 418 -18.45 17.02 -9.68
CA VAL A 418 -19.66 17.15 -8.85
C VAL A 418 -20.10 15.77 -8.38
N ASP A 419 -20.39 15.62 -7.09
CA ASP A 419 -20.91 14.39 -6.51
C ASP A 419 -22.41 14.15 -6.78
N SER A 420 -22.96 13.03 -6.30
CA SER A 420 -24.37 12.69 -6.44
C SER A 420 -25.33 13.70 -5.81
N ASP A 421 -24.88 14.44 -4.81
CA ASP A 421 -25.66 15.45 -4.07
C ASP A 421 -25.51 16.86 -4.64
N SER A 422 -24.87 16.97 -5.82
CA SER A 422 -24.57 18.24 -6.51
C SER A 422 -23.58 19.14 -5.78
N ASN A 423 -22.79 18.61 -4.84
CA ASN A 423 -21.70 19.34 -4.23
C ASN A 423 -20.41 19.19 -5.03
N ALA A 424 -19.54 20.19 -4.98
CA ALA A 424 -18.23 20.10 -5.59
C ALA A 424 -17.35 19.10 -4.79
N HIS A 425 -17.07 17.95 -5.39
CA HIS A 425 -16.14 16.96 -4.84
C HIS A 425 -14.70 17.50 -4.87
N HIS A 426 -14.30 18.05 -6.00
CA HIS A 426 -13.03 18.76 -6.20
C HIS A 426 -13.13 19.64 -7.46
N GLN A 427 -12.11 20.47 -7.70
CA GLN A 427 -11.96 21.27 -8.90
C GLN A 427 -10.81 20.72 -9.73
N GLU A 428 -11.02 20.39 -11.00
CA GLU A 428 -9.91 20.08 -11.90
C GLU A 428 -9.32 21.37 -12.45
N VAL A 429 -8.00 21.51 -12.33
CA VAL A 429 -7.26 22.66 -12.84
C VAL A 429 -6.63 22.32 -14.18
N THR A 430 -6.98 23.12 -15.17
CA THR A 430 -6.36 23.14 -16.49
C THR A 430 -5.65 24.45 -16.72
N CYS A 431 -4.66 24.50 -17.61
CA CYS A 431 -3.96 25.73 -17.93
C CYS A 431 -4.11 26.12 -19.39
N ARG A 432 -4.03 27.43 -19.64
CA ARG A 432 -3.93 28.03 -20.96
C ARG A 432 -2.77 29.02 -20.98
N LEU A 433 -2.13 29.16 -22.12
CA LEU A 433 -1.09 30.16 -22.31
C LEU A 433 -1.67 31.36 -23.04
N ARG A 434 -1.18 32.56 -22.72
CA ARG A 434 -1.58 33.75 -23.47
C ARG A 434 -0.42 34.21 -24.38
N ASP A 435 -0.72 34.37 -25.66
CA ASP A 435 0.26 34.84 -26.63
C ASP A 435 0.57 36.34 -26.45
N THR A 436 1.45 36.88 -27.29
CA THR A 436 1.82 38.31 -27.24
C THR A 436 0.72 39.23 -27.78
N GLN A 437 -0.29 38.66 -28.46
CA GLN A 437 -1.45 39.38 -28.97
C GLN A 437 -2.64 39.35 -28.01
N GLY A 438 -2.52 38.60 -26.89
CA GLY A 438 -3.57 38.47 -25.89
C GLY A 438 -4.48 37.24 -26.12
N ASN A 439 -4.29 36.43 -27.13
CA ASN A 439 -5.11 35.27 -27.42
C ASN A 439 -4.75 34.08 -26.48
N LEU A 440 -5.76 33.35 -26.07
CA LEU A 440 -5.58 32.14 -25.24
C LEU A 440 -5.27 30.92 -26.08
N VAL A 441 -4.10 30.31 -25.85
CA VAL A 441 -3.66 29.06 -26.47
C VAL A 441 -4.05 27.92 -25.55
N ARG A 442 -4.89 27.01 -26.05
CA ARG A 442 -5.39 25.85 -25.28
C ARG A 442 -4.29 24.82 -25.05
N ALA A 443 -4.39 24.06 -23.94
CA ALA A 443 -3.47 23.00 -23.57
C ALA A 443 -3.28 21.94 -24.69
N THR A 444 -4.34 21.60 -25.39
CA THR A 444 -4.34 20.67 -26.53
C THR A 444 -3.38 21.07 -27.66
N LEU A 445 -3.10 22.37 -27.79
CA LEU A 445 -2.18 22.88 -28.82
C LEU A 445 -0.74 23.02 -28.33
N PHE A 446 -0.53 23.50 -27.09
CA PHE A 446 0.84 23.78 -26.64
C PHE A 446 1.50 22.61 -25.87
N LEU A 447 0.74 21.74 -25.19
CA LEU A 447 1.32 20.62 -24.41
C LEU A 447 2.14 19.65 -25.27
N PRO A 448 1.69 19.22 -26.47
CA PRO A 448 2.51 18.38 -27.33
C PRO A 448 3.83 19.03 -27.69
N MET A 449 3.81 20.34 -27.89
CA MET A 449 5.02 21.11 -28.20
C MET A 449 5.90 21.32 -26.98
N ALA A 450 5.29 21.49 -25.79
CA ALA A 450 6.01 21.54 -24.52
C ALA A 450 6.76 20.24 -24.24
N ILE A 451 6.12 19.08 -24.48
CA ILE A 451 6.75 17.75 -24.39
C ILE A 451 7.94 17.66 -25.34
N LYS A 452 7.74 17.97 -26.66
CA LYS A 452 8.82 17.96 -27.64
C LYS A 452 9.99 18.89 -27.28
N CYS A 453 9.72 19.99 -26.57
CA CYS A 453 10.72 20.95 -26.11
C CYS A 453 11.34 20.62 -24.75
N GLY A 454 10.83 19.64 -24.01
CA GLY A 454 11.25 19.30 -22.66
C GLY A 454 10.90 20.37 -21.60
N LEU A 455 9.83 21.13 -21.81
CA LEU A 455 9.40 22.24 -20.96
C LEU A 455 8.20 21.91 -20.05
N THR A 456 7.67 20.70 -20.16
CA THR A 456 6.52 20.25 -19.36
C THR A 456 6.74 20.35 -17.86
N PRO A 457 7.92 19.94 -17.30
CA PRO A 457 8.15 20.05 -15.86
C PRO A 457 8.12 21.49 -15.34
N GLN A 458 8.53 22.45 -16.14
CA GLN A 458 8.51 23.88 -15.77
C GLN A 458 7.09 24.44 -15.77
N ILE A 459 6.27 24.05 -16.76
CA ILE A 459 4.85 24.44 -16.83
C ILE A 459 4.10 23.85 -15.63
N GLU A 460 4.21 22.55 -15.41
CA GLU A 460 3.50 21.86 -14.31
C GLU A 460 3.93 22.38 -12.93
N ARG A 461 5.22 22.67 -12.77
CA ARG A 461 5.71 23.32 -11.56
C ARG A 461 5.04 24.67 -11.34
N GLN A 462 4.96 25.52 -12.36
CA GLN A 462 4.32 26.84 -12.25
C GLN A 462 2.82 26.71 -11.94
N VAL A 463 2.12 25.75 -12.56
CA VAL A 463 0.72 25.46 -12.26
C VAL A 463 0.53 25.07 -10.79
N ILE A 464 1.36 24.16 -10.27
CA ILE A 464 1.30 23.74 -8.87
C ILE A 464 1.56 24.93 -7.93
N GLU A 465 2.58 25.76 -8.20
CA GLU A 465 2.88 26.95 -7.42
C GLU A 465 1.68 27.92 -7.41
N MET A 466 1.05 28.18 -8.56
CA MET A 466 -0.14 29.03 -8.66
C MET A 466 -1.33 28.43 -7.91
N VAL A 467 -1.59 27.13 -8.03
CA VAL A 467 -2.67 26.49 -7.26
C VAL A 467 -2.43 26.62 -5.77
N MET A 468 -1.22 26.34 -5.29
CA MET A 468 -0.91 26.37 -3.86
C MET A 468 -0.93 27.77 -3.26
N PHE A 469 -0.43 28.76 -3.99
CA PHE A 469 -0.17 30.08 -3.42
C PHE A 469 -1.15 31.16 -3.88
N ASP A 470 -1.79 30.98 -5.05
CA ASP A 470 -2.72 31.98 -5.58
C ASP A 470 -4.19 31.51 -5.53
N VAL A 471 -4.48 30.22 -5.80
CA VAL A 471 -5.84 29.68 -5.85
C VAL A 471 -6.32 29.21 -4.46
N LEU A 472 -5.60 28.28 -3.81
CA LEU A 472 -6.02 27.71 -2.52
C LEU A 472 -6.33 28.76 -1.42
N PRO A 473 -5.56 29.87 -1.28
CA PRO A 473 -5.84 30.89 -0.27
C PRO A 473 -7.12 31.70 -0.54
N LYS A 474 -7.57 31.79 -1.79
CA LYS A 474 -8.81 32.51 -2.17
C LYS A 474 -10.06 31.70 -1.81
N HIS A 475 -9.97 30.37 -1.80
CA HIS A 475 -11.08 29.50 -1.46
C HIS A 475 -11.17 29.31 0.05
N LYS A 476 -12.19 29.94 0.67
CA LYS A 476 -12.45 29.88 2.12
C LYS A 476 -12.82 28.48 2.62
N ASP A 477 -13.35 27.65 1.74
CA ASP A 477 -13.66 26.26 2.05
C ASP A 477 -12.38 25.42 2.07
N ASN A 478 -11.91 25.09 3.26
CA ASN A 478 -10.73 24.27 3.46
C ASN A 478 -10.94 22.78 3.09
N SER A 479 -12.16 22.34 2.84
CA SER A 479 -12.49 20.98 2.40
C SER A 479 -12.36 20.81 0.89
N LEU A 480 -12.47 21.91 0.11
CA LEU A 480 -12.38 21.88 -1.35
C LEU A 480 -10.97 21.51 -1.80
N LYS A 481 -10.89 20.47 -2.63
CA LYS A 481 -9.65 19.95 -3.20
C LYS A 481 -9.48 20.42 -4.63
N PHE A 482 -8.24 20.40 -5.12
CA PHE A 482 -7.89 20.75 -6.50
C PHE A 482 -7.06 19.65 -7.12
N SER A 483 -7.42 19.20 -8.32
CA SER A 483 -6.66 18.23 -9.07
C SER A 483 -5.81 18.89 -10.16
N ILE A 484 -4.61 18.37 -10.33
CA ILE A 484 -3.57 18.89 -11.23
C ILE A 484 -2.96 17.74 -12.01
N ASN A 485 -2.92 17.86 -13.31
CA ASN A 485 -2.31 16.87 -14.20
C ASN A 485 -0.77 16.82 -14.06
N LEU A 486 -0.21 15.61 -14.04
CA LEU A 486 1.24 15.36 -14.08
C LEU A 486 1.61 14.46 -15.26
N SER A 487 2.59 14.90 -16.03
CA SER A 487 3.13 14.13 -17.15
C SER A 487 4.25 13.16 -16.73
N LEU A 488 4.54 12.20 -17.61
CA LEU A 488 5.64 11.25 -17.40
C LEU A 488 6.98 11.95 -17.21
N ASP A 489 7.32 12.90 -18.09
CA ASP A 489 8.60 13.64 -18.05
C ASP A 489 8.81 14.35 -16.71
N THR A 490 7.73 14.87 -16.15
CA THR A 490 7.72 15.56 -14.87
C THR A 490 7.96 14.59 -13.71
N LEU A 491 7.26 13.46 -13.72
CA LEU A 491 7.42 12.43 -12.68
C LEU A 491 8.79 11.73 -12.73
N LEU A 492 9.41 11.63 -13.90
CA LEU A 492 10.77 11.10 -14.06
C LEU A 492 11.86 12.13 -13.74
N SER A 493 11.52 13.42 -13.70
CA SER A 493 12.49 14.50 -13.37
C SER A 493 12.87 14.48 -11.91
N ARG A 494 14.09 14.03 -11.59
CA ARG A 494 14.61 14.00 -10.22
C ARG A 494 14.62 15.38 -9.55
N ALA A 495 14.83 16.43 -10.34
CA ALA A 495 14.83 17.80 -9.85
C ALA A 495 13.42 18.23 -9.44
N PHE A 496 12.42 17.94 -10.27
CA PHE A 496 11.02 18.23 -9.98
C PHE A 496 10.51 17.43 -8.78
N VAL A 497 10.74 16.12 -8.73
CA VAL A 497 10.31 15.26 -7.62
C VAL A 497 10.91 15.71 -6.28
N ARG A 498 12.19 16.13 -6.27
CA ARG A 498 12.83 16.67 -5.08
C ARG A 498 12.21 18.01 -4.67
N TRP A 499 11.99 18.91 -5.63
CA TRP A 499 11.30 20.18 -5.37
C TRP A 499 9.90 19.96 -4.82
N LEU A 500 9.08 19.12 -5.47
CA LEU A 500 7.72 18.82 -5.04
C LEU A 500 7.69 18.25 -3.62
N LYS A 501 8.58 17.31 -3.31
CA LYS A 501 8.72 16.76 -1.95
C LYS A 501 9.03 17.84 -0.92
N THR A 502 9.95 18.73 -1.20
CA THR A 502 10.34 19.82 -0.29
C THR A 502 9.16 20.79 -0.08
N THR A 503 8.49 21.18 -1.17
CA THR A 503 7.33 22.07 -1.14
C THR A 503 6.16 21.47 -0.36
N LEU A 504 5.81 20.20 -0.61
CA LEU A 504 4.74 19.52 0.14
C LEU A 504 5.08 19.31 1.63
N LEU A 505 6.35 19.15 1.98
CA LEU A 505 6.79 19.09 3.39
C LEU A 505 6.68 20.45 4.07
N GLU A 506 7.10 21.51 3.41
CA GLU A 506 7.05 22.88 3.92
C GLU A 506 5.60 23.34 4.10
N TYR A 507 4.75 23.07 3.13
CA TYR A 507 3.32 23.43 3.12
C TYR A 507 2.40 22.23 3.36
N ARG A 508 2.78 21.35 4.29
CA ARG A 508 2.08 20.09 4.56
C ARG A 508 0.58 20.24 4.90
N HIS A 509 0.14 21.41 5.34
CA HIS A 509 -1.28 21.69 5.61
C HIS A 509 -2.10 21.86 4.33
N LEU A 510 -1.48 22.17 3.18
CA LEU A 510 -2.13 22.27 1.88
C LEU A 510 -2.16 20.94 1.12
N ALA A 511 -1.23 20.02 1.41
CA ALA A 511 -1.11 18.76 0.70
C ALA A 511 -2.41 17.93 0.64
N PRO A 512 -3.26 17.83 1.69
CA PRO A 512 -4.52 17.10 1.63
C PRO A 512 -5.57 17.69 0.68
N ARG A 513 -5.37 18.94 0.25
CA ARG A 513 -6.24 19.64 -0.72
C ARG A 513 -5.78 19.45 -2.17
N LEU A 514 -4.66 18.75 -2.40
CA LEU A 514 -4.10 18.50 -3.71
C LEU A 514 -4.36 17.05 -4.15
N ILE A 515 -4.80 16.91 -5.39
CA ILE A 515 -4.96 15.65 -6.09
C ILE A 515 -4.05 15.71 -7.33
N PHE A 516 -3.17 14.75 -7.51
CA PHE A 516 -2.34 14.67 -8.71
C PHE A 516 -2.89 13.62 -9.66
N GLU A 517 -3.17 14.04 -10.90
CA GLU A 517 -3.75 13.19 -11.93
C GLU A 517 -2.64 12.64 -12.83
N VAL A 518 -2.66 11.33 -13.08
CA VAL A 518 -1.70 10.63 -13.94
C VAL A 518 -2.48 9.72 -14.87
N ASN A 519 -2.19 9.78 -16.18
CA ASN A 519 -2.87 8.97 -17.17
C ASN A 519 -2.66 7.46 -16.94
N GLU A 520 -3.71 6.66 -17.16
CA GLU A 520 -3.67 5.19 -17.05
C GLU A 520 -2.51 4.57 -17.87
N ASP A 521 -2.33 5.02 -19.10
CA ASP A 521 -1.28 4.55 -20.00
C ASP A 521 0.13 4.72 -19.42
N ILE A 522 0.40 5.87 -18.81
CA ILE A 522 1.68 6.17 -18.16
C ILE A 522 1.92 5.21 -16.98
N LEU A 523 0.90 4.95 -16.17
CA LEU A 523 1.00 4.07 -15.00
C LEU A 523 1.25 2.62 -15.38
N VAL A 524 0.60 2.14 -16.45
CA VAL A 524 0.75 0.75 -16.90
C VAL A 524 2.12 0.50 -17.53
N ASN A 525 2.59 1.43 -18.37
CA ASN A 525 3.84 1.25 -19.12
C ASN A 525 5.11 1.55 -18.31
N HIS A 526 5.02 2.33 -17.22
CA HIS A 526 6.17 2.80 -16.43
C HIS A 526 6.12 2.41 -14.94
N GLN A 527 5.54 1.24 -14.63
CA GLN A 527 5.25 0.79 -13.26
C GLN A 527 6.43 0.92 -12.28
N GLN A 528 7.61 0.43 -12.67
CA GLN A 528 8.78 0.43 -11.78
C GLN A 528 9.33 1.83 -11.51
N GLN A 529 9.23 2.73 -12.48
CA GLN A 529 9.82 4.07 -12.40
C GLN A 529 8.92 5.03 -11.60
N LEU A 530 7.60 4.82 -11.63
CA LEU A 530 6.62 5.72 -11.01
C LEU A 530 6.28 5.35 -9.56
N LYS A 531 6.64 4.17 -9.09
CA LYS A 531 6.31 3.70 -7.75
C LYS A 531 6.83 4.66 -6.66
N ASP A 532 8.12 5.01 -6.71
CA ASP A 532 8.73 5.87 -5.70
C ASP A 532 8.18 7.30 -5.71
N PRO A 533 8.02 8.00 -6.87
CA PRO A 533 7.39 9.31 -6.94
C PRO A 533 5.95 9.32 -6.39
N LEU A 534 5.12 8.35 -6.77
CA LEU A 534 3.73 8.29 -6.34
C LEU A 534 3.59 7.93 -4.85
N ASP A 535 4.39 6.99 -4.36
CA ASP A 535 4.49 6.69 -2.93
C ASP A 535 4.93 7.92 -2.12
N MET A 536 5.85 8.72 -2.65
CA MET A 536 6.28 9.97 -2.02
C MET A 536 5.13 10.97 -1.94
N ILE A 537 4.40 11.21 -3.02
CA ILE A 537 3.24 12.13 -3.08
C ILE A 537 2.20 11.72 -2.02
N ASN A 538 1.83 10.46 -1.98
CA ASN A 538 0.86 9.96 -1.00
C ASN A 538 1.36 10.08 0.45
N LYS A 539 2.63 9.80 0.73
CA LYS A 539 3.24 9.96 2.06
C LYS A 539 3.26 11.42 2.54
N MET A 540 3.28 12.37 1.60
CA MET A 540 3.19 13.80 1.92
C MET A 540 1.75 14.26 2.19
N GLY A 541 0.75 13.40 1.96
CA GLY A 541 -0.65 13.65 2.27
C GLY A 541 -1.49 14.11 1.08
N ALA A 542 -0.94 14.21 -0.13
CA ALA A 542 -1.69 14.47 -1.34
C ALA A 542 -2.29 13.19 -1.92
N SER A 543 -3.40 13.31 -2.63
CA SER A 543 -4.12 12.20 -3.26
C SER A 543 -3.65 11.95 -4.69
N ILE A 544 -3.82 10.71 -5.18
CA ILE A 544 -3.49 10.34 -6.57
C ILE A 544 -4.78 9.93 -7.28
N CYS A 545 -5.00 10.52 -8.46
CA CYS A 545 -6.06 10.17 -9.39
C CYS A 545 -5.47 9.52 -10.64
N VAL A 546 -6.05 8.40 -11.06
CA VAL A 546 -5.75 7.81 -12.37
C VAL A 546 -6.72 8.39 -13.38
N ASP A 547 -6.18 9.13 -14.34
CA ASP A 547 -6.95 9.77 -15.37
C ASP A 547 -7.04 8.91 -16.65
N ARG A 548 -8.05 9.18 -17.46
CA ARG A 548 -8.34 8.53 -18.76
C ARG A 548 -8.51 7.01 -18.71
N VAL A 549 -9.09 6.50 -17.61
CA VAL A 549 -9.34 5.07 -17.46
C VAL A 549 -10.36 4.59 -18.51
N GLY A 550 -10.01 3.48 -19.18
CA GLY A 550 -10.78 2.93 -20.29
C GLY A 550 -10.43 3.56 -21.64
N GLN A 551 -9.45 4.48 -21.70
CA GLN A 551 -8.91 4.94 -22.97
C GLN A 551 -8.12 3.82 -23.66
N GLN A 552 -7.51 2.94 -22.96
CA GLN A 552 -6.78 1.79 -23.47
C GLN A 552 -7.35 0.47 -22.93
N VAL A 553 -7.10 -0.63 -23.64
CA VAL A 553 -7.50 -1.96 -23.16
C VAL A 553 -6.36 -2.53 -22.36
N VAL A 554 -6.34 -2.22 -21.06
CA VAL A 554 -5.31 -2.65 -20.12
C VAL A 554 -5.93 -3.34 -18.90
N SER A 555 -5.16 -4.16 -18.18
CA SER A 555 -5.61 -4.79 -16.94
C SER A 555 -5.69 -3.78 -15.81
N THR A 556 -6.67 -3.94 -14.91
CA THR A 556 -6.82 -3.15 -13.68
C THR A 556 -5.83 -3.55 -12.58
N GLU A 557 -4.96 -4.52 -12.80
CA GLU A 557 -4.02 -5.03 -11.79
C GLU A 557 -3.11 -3.94 -11.21
N TYR A 558 -2.75 -2.93 -11.99
CA TYR A 558 -1.94 -1.78 -11.54
C TYR A 558 -2.58 -1.03 -10.35
N MET A 559 -3.89 -1.05 -10.22
CA MET A 559 -4.62 -0.35 -9.14
C MET A 559 -4.24 -0.85 -7.74
N HIS A 560 -3.76 -2.07 -7.64
CA HIS A 560 -3.29 -2.65 -6.37
C HIS A 560 -1.82 -2.33 -6.06
N HIS A 561 -1.08 -1.81 -7.04
CA HIS A 561 0.35 -1.52 -6.89
C HIS A 561 0.65 -0.09 -6.43
N TYR A 562 -0.33 0.82 -6.58
CA TYR A 562 -0.19 2.24 -6.28
C TYR A 562 -1.19 2.71 -5.23
N PRO A 563 -0.87 3.76 -4.46
CA PRO A 563 -1.77 4.34 -3.48
C PRO A 563 -2.81 5.26 -4.15
N ILE A 564 -3.67 4.68 -5.00
CA ILE A 564 -4.68 5.40 -5.76
C ILE A 564 -5.86 5.73 -4.86
N SER A 565 -6.35 6.96 -4.95
CA SER A 565 -7.55 7.45 -4.23
C SER A 565 -8.74 7.64 -5.15
N LEU A 566 -8.49 8.03 -6.42
CA LEU A 566 -9.52 8.31 -7.42
C LEU A 566 -9.18 7.66 -8.75
N ILE A 567 -10.22 7.37 -9.51
CA ILE A 567 -10.17 6.94 -10.91
C ILE A 567 -11.11 7.84 -11.70
N LYS A 568 -10.67 8.36 -12.83
CA LYS A 568 -11.48 9.16 -13.73
C LYS A 568 -11.70 8.39 -15.03
N LEU A 569 -12.96 8.05 -15.32
CA LEU A 569 -13.36 7.38 -16.56
C LEU A 569 -13.21 8.36 -17.73
N HIS A 570 -12.56 7.89 -18.79
CA HIS A 570 -12.39 8.69 -20.00
C HIS A 570 -13.72 8.90 -20.73
N ARG A 571 -13.89 10.07 -21.34
CA ARG A 571 -15.09 10.46 -22.08
C ARG A 571 -15.55 9.45 -23.15
N SER A 572 -14.65 8.66 -23.75
CA SER A 572 -15.03 7.61 -24.72
C SER A 572 -15.89 6.50 -24.11
N ILE A 573 -15.78 6.29 -22.80
CA ILE A 573 -16.64 5.34 -22.05
C ILE A 573 -17.94 6.00 -21.62
N VAL A 574 -17.86 7.28 -21.24
CA VAL A 574 -18.97 8.07 -20.67
C VAL A 574 -19.98 8.50 -21.73
N ASN A 575 -19.48 8.96 -22.89
CA ASN A 575 -20.32 9.47 -23.96
C ASN A 575 -21.35 8.43 -24.41
N GLN A 576 -22.63 8.82 -24.38
CA GLN A 576 -23.78 7.99 -24.70
C GLN A 576 -23.85 6.65 -23.91
N ILE A 577 -23.29 6.58 -22.72
CA ILE A 577 -23.26 5.34 -21.91
C ILE A 577 -24.65 4.76 -21.66
N HIS A 578 -25.68 5.59 -21.62
CA HIS A 578 -27.06 5.15 -21.45
C HIS A 578 -27.59 4.32 -22.64
N LEU A 579 -26.94 4.40 -23.82
CA LEU A 579 -27.27 3.64 -25.04
C LEU A 579 -26.29 2.51 -25.34
N ARG A 580 -25.12 2.46 -24.64
CA ARG A 580 -24.01 1.56 -24.94
C ARG A 580 -23.85 0.50 -23.86
N ALA A 581 -24.45 -0.67 -24.08
CA ALA A 581 -24.44 -1.78 -23.12
C ALA A 581 -23.01 -2.25 -22.79
N GLU A 582 -22.09 -2.19 -23.76
CA GLU A 582 -20.70 -2.58 -23.65
C GLU A 582 -19.95 -1.66 -22.67
N ASN A 583 -20.14 -0.35 -22.80
CA ASN A 583 -19.56 0.64 -21.90
C ASN A 583 -20.11 0.47 -20.47
N GLN A 584 -21.42 0.18 -20.32
CA GLN A 584 -22.02 -0.13 -19.02
C GLN A 584 -21.40 -1.38 -18.39
N LEU A 585 -21.17 -2.44 -19.20
CA LEU A 585 -20.52 -3.66 -18.72
C LEU A 585 -19.09 -3.40 -18.26
N PHE A 586 -18.35 -2.60 -19.02
CA PHE A 586 -17.01 -2.16 -18.66
C PHE A 586 -16.99 -1.44 -17.30
N VAL A 587 -17.86 -0.44 -17.10
CA VAL A 587 -17.92 0.33 -15.84
C VAL A 587 -18.33 -0.58 -14.67
N ARG A 588 -19.28 -1.47 -14.87
CA ARG A 588 -19.66 -2.47 -13.85
C ARG A 588 -18.49 -3.36 -13.44
N SER A 589 -17.74 -3.86 -14.41
CA SER A 589 -16.57 -4.70 -14.15
C SER A 589 -15.51 -3.94 -13.38
N LEU A 590 -15.23 -2.70 -13.78
CA LEU A 590 -14.27 -1.82 -13.11
C LEU A 590 -14.66 -1.59 -11.64
N ILE A 591 -15.90 -1.13 -11.40
CA ILE A 591 -16.39 -0.83 -10.04
C ILE A 591 -16.42 -2.08 -9.18
N ALA A 592 -16.85 -3.20 -9.75
CA ALA A 592 -16.78 -4.48 -9.07
C ALA A 592 -15.33 -4.87 -8.73
N GLY A 593 -14.34 -4.51 -9.57
CA GLY A 593 -12.89 -4.73 -9.32
C GLY A 593 -12.36 -4.01 -8.09
N ILE A 594 -12.83 -2.78 -7.86
CA ILE A 594 -12.36 -1.90 -6.78
C ILE A 594 -13.28 -1.86 -5.55
N PHE A 595 -14.38 -2.61 -5.53
CA PHE A 595 -15.43 -2.56 -4.50
C PHE A 595 -14.94 -2.70 -3.04
N ARG A 596 -13.77 -3.33 -2.83
CA ARG A 596 -13.16 -3.51 -1.50
C ARG A 596 -12.03 -2.51 -1.21
N THR A 597 -11.85 -1.54 -2.08
CA THR A 597 -10.86 -0.48 -1.89
C THR A 597 -11.59 0.83 -1.58
N ASP A 598 -10.88 1.78 -0.98
CA ASP A 598 -11.42 3.13 -0.73
C ASP A 598 -11.31 4.03 -1.99
N VAL A 599 -11.13 3.44 -3.17
CA VAL A 599 -10.99 4.18 -4.43
C VAL A 599 -12.34 4.64 -4.93
N GLN A 600 -12.47 5.93 -5.19
CA GLN A 600 -13.66 6.55 -5.76
C GLN A 600 -13.57 6.59 -7.29
N VAL A 601 -14.71 6.46 -7.99
CA VAL A 601 -14.79 6.54 -9.44
C VAL A 601 -15.50 7.81 -9.86
N CYS A 602 -14.84 8.61 -10.67
CA CYS A 602 -15.38 9.81 -11.31
C CYS A 602 -15.53 9.59 -12.81
N ALA A 603 -16.38 10.37 -13.47
CA ALA A 603 -16.59 10.32 -14.92
C ALA A 603 -16.26 11.68 -15.54
N GLU A 604 -15.46 11.69 -16.62
CA GLU A 604 -15.15 12.88 -17.42
C GLU A 604 -16.06 12.97 -18.65
N GLY A 605 -16.45 14.20 -19.00
CA GLY A 605 -17.16 14.48 -20.26
C GLY A 605 -18.64 14.10 -20.24
N VAL A 606 -19.31 14.23 -19.11
CA VAL A 606 -20.77 14.11 -19.01
C VAL A 606 -21.44 15.30 -19.68
N GLU A 607 -22.23 15.05 -20.72
CA GLU A 607 -22.88 16.10 -21.53
C GLU A 607 -24.39 16.17 -21.30
N VAL A 608 -25.04 15.03 -20.93
CA VAL A 608 -26.49 14.97 -20.75
C VAL A 608 -26.88 14.24 -19.47
N PHE A 609 -28.08 14.57 -18.97
CA PHE A 609 -28.62 14.00 -17.73
C PHE A 609 -28.71 12.47 -17.76
N GLN A 610 -29.05 11.88 -18.89
CA GLN A 610 -29.21 10.41 -19.02
C GLN A 610 -27.87 9.67 -18.81
N GLU A 611 -26.76 10.26 -19.25
CA GLU A 611 -25.41 9.71 -18.99
C GLU A 611 -25.13 9.73 -17.49
N TRP A 612 -25.37 10.86 -16.84
CA TRP A 612 -25.14 11.00 -15.39
C TRP A 612 -26.01 10.02 -14.57
N GLN A 613 -27.29 9.93 -14.90
CA GLN A 613 -28.18 8.98 -14.23
C GLN A 613 -27.71 7.54 -14.38
N THR A 614 -27.28 7.14 -15.58
CA THR A 614 -26.77 5.80 -15.83
C THR A 614 -25.47 5.55 -15.04
N LEU A 615 -24.55 6.50 -15.02
CA LEU A 615 -23.29 6.42 -14.27
C LEU A 615 -23.55 6.27 -12.77
N GLN A 616 -24.48 7.01 -12.19
CA GLN A 616 -24.87 6.86 -10.79
C GLN A 616 -25.42 5.46 -10.49
N ILE A 617 -26.29 4.93 -11.35
CA ILE A 617 -26.83 3.54 -11.22
C ILE A 617 -25.71 2.51 -11.28
N LEU A 618 -24.67 2.76 -12.07
CA LEU A 618 -23.52 1.88 -12.17
C LEU A 618 -22.57 1.98 -10.96
N GLY A 619 -22.72 3.03 -10.10
CA GLY A 619 -21.92 3.22 -8.90
C GLY A 619 -20.78 4.23 -9.04
N VAL A 620 -20.81 5.08 -10.06
CA VAL A 620 -19.89 6.23 -10.20
C VAL A 620 -20.25 7.29 -9.18
N SER A 621 -19.27 7.80 -8.43
CA SER A 621 -19.48 8.68 -7.28
C SER A 621 -19.50 10.18 -7.62
N ALA A 622 -18.83 10.58 -8.71
CA ALA A 622 -18.77 11.97 -9.14
C ALA A 622 -18.64 12.11 -10.65
N GLY A 623 -19.04 13.24 -11.22
CA GLY A 623 -19.00 13.50 -12.65
C GLY A 623 -18.53 14.92 -12.97
N GLN A 624 -17.94 15.07 -14.16
CA GLN A 624 -17.47 16.32 -14.71
C GLN A 624 -17.89 16.42 -16.19
N GLY A 625 -18.24 17.61 -16.62
CA GLY A 625 -18.61 17.87 -18.02
C GLY A 625 -19.48 19.09 -18.19
N SER A 626 -19.84 19.41 -19.42
CA SER A 626 -20.69 20.56 -19.77
C SER A 626 -22.11 20.48 -19.19
N PHE A 627 -22.56 19.26 -18.84
CA PHE A 627 -23.81 19.08 -18.10
C PHE A 627 -23.79 19.80 -16.73
N PHE A 628 -22.66 19.85 -16.04
CA PHE A 628 -22.52 20.48 -14.71
C PHE A 628 -22.06 21.94 -14.83
N SER A 629 -20.95 22.17 -15.50
CA SER A 629 -20.37 23.51 -15.67
C SER A 629 -19.29 23.51 -16.75
N GLU A 630 -19.12 24.64 -17.43
CA GLU A 630 -17.95 24.93 -18.24
C GLU A 630 -16.76 25.34 -17.35
N PRO A 631 -15.50 25.16 -17.85
CA PRO A 631 -14.32 25.64 -17.14
C PRO A 631 -14.34 27.15 -16.93
N ILE A 632 -14.06 27.58 -15.70
CA ILE A 632 -14.05 28.99 -15.28
C ILE A 632 -12.60 29.42 -15.04
N GLU A 633 -12.24 30.64 -15.46
CA GLU A 633 -10.90 31.19 -15.21
C GLU A 633 -10.72 31.48 -13.71
N GLU A 634 -9.66 30.92 -13.14
CA GLU A 634 -9.22 31.19 -11.77
C GLU A 634 -8.28 32.42 -11.80
N VAL A 635 -8.79 33.57 -11.48
CA VAL A 635 -8.04 34.84 -11.53
C VAL A 635 -6.99 34.97 -10.42
#